data_31fa0b17067641f433802e9764db2159
#
_entry.id   31fa0b17067641f433802e9764db2159
#
_cell.length_a   1.000
_cell.length_b   1.000
_cell.length_c   1.000
_cell.angle_alpha   90.00
_cell.angle_beta   90.00
_cell.angle_gamma   90.00
#
_symmetry.space_group_name_H-M   'P 1'
#
loop_
_entity.id
_entity.type
_entity.pdbx_description
1 polymer ?
#
loop_
_entity_poly.entity_id
_entity_poly.type
_entity_poly.pdbx_seq_one_letter_code
_entity_poly.pdbx_strand_id
1 'polypeptide(L)'
;MTRDEFCSQKPFSVPQDEKEAFFAKTIQELTAYHRTHCKPYDRICRNLSQEAPYLPVSLFKTVDLISVPAETASLQMTSSGTSGQSVSRIFLDGETAAGQRKALCSIVGDFLGPRRLPMLILDSPSALSDPSSFSARGAGILGFSALSSRRYYLLDEHMNVRFSELERFIEETAGAPAFAFGFTSIIWSRFCPALSHFGKAWDLSNVHLIHGGGWKKMKDQAVSSDTFKDALRSLCGITKVTNYYGMVEQTGSIFMECECGHLHASLYSDVEILRPSDFTPCGIREQGLIALRSFLPHSYPGHCILTEDLGRLLGTDDCPCGRKGRYFTVDGRIPQAVIRGCSDTVELPAPSIPEPDRMPTPSVQVLAGTYPPHTEVFPAFSQQAEGFLQKLSQNILGNQEARNYPDVYAFGFWCRKSHLHSLKKRLLESAPSSRQGLGLVLHIAPSNMPVMFAYSFAASLLAGNSNLVRLSGKSFPEALWLCGQIENLLALPEFESLRRSNSFVTFPHDNDLITALSSGCSARLLWGSNSTVRKIHSIPASDNCLDLLFPGRYSIAVFDVSFLEQMDDEDFQMLARHFYQDTYEADQNACSSPKTVFWLTGSLPGARVQAVKTAFWTSLSREAERYAPDPWKVMEKYHTLCLNQILLDGLAPVEQYGNHLWVCPFRPASATATGSSDTRGISAPIDTWNGRFGLFFELELAGLPDLVPYLNATVQTAVSAGITPAAFRKALDDNGCHWIDRIVVPGEALQFDTIWDRKDLLLLLSKHS
;
A
#
# COMPACT_ATOMS: atom_id res chain seq x y z
N MET A 1 8.25 -34.11 -23.30
CA MET A 1 6.77 -34.02 -23.26
C MET A 1 6.36 -32.69 -23.85
N THR A 2 5.49 -32.68 -24.83
CA THR A 2 4.91 -31.46 -25.41
C THR A 2 3.87 -30.87 -24.46
N ARG A 3 3.47 -29.62 -24.68
CA ARG A 3 2.43 -28.95 -23.86
C ARG A 3 1.08 -29.67 -23.96
N ASP A 4 0.73 -30.19 -25.15
CA ASP A 4 -0.54 -30.89 -25.36
C ASP A 4 -0.54 -32.24 -24.64
N GLU A 5 0.56 -32.99 -24.70
CA GLU A 5 0.73 -34.28 -23.97
C GLU A 5 0.63 -34.04 -22.46
N PHE A 6 1.26 -32.96 -21.92
CA PHE A 6 1.19 -32.60 -20.52
C PHE A 6 -0.24 -32.23 -20.09
N CYS A 7 -0.91 -31.40 -20.87
CA CYS A 7 -2.29 -30.97 -20.61
C CYS A 7 -3.36 -32.06 -20.85
N SER A 8 -3.00 -33.21 -21.43
CA SER A 8 -3.93 -34.33 -21.58
C SER A 8 -4.06 -35.21 -20.33
N GLN A 9 -3.17 -35.01 -19.36
CA GLN A 9 -3.21 -35.72 -18.07
C GLN A 9 -4.31 -35.15 -17.16
N LYS A 10 -4.69 -35.95 -16.13
CA LYS A 10 -5.63 -35.45 -15.13
C LYS A 10 -4.99 -34.30 -14.30
N PRO A 11 -5.76 -33.28 -13.92
CA PRO A 11 -5.24 -32.05 -13.31
C PRO A 11 -4.35 -32.23 -12.07
N PHE A 12 -4.57 -33.28 -11.30
CA PHE A 12 -3.89 -33.56 -10.05
C PHE A 12 -3.21 -34.92 -10.01
N SER A 13 -2.78 -35.46 -11.16
CA SER A 13 -2.14 -36.77 -11.25
C SER A 13 -0.62 -36.71 -11.46
N VAL A 14 -0.07 -35.56 -11.79
CA VAL A 14 1.35 -35.40 -12.11
C VAL A 14 2.15 -35.16 -10.83
N PRO A 15 3.16 -35.97 -10.52
CA PRO A 15 4.08 -35.73 -9.41
C PRO A 15 4.81 -34.40 -9.54
N GLN A 16 5.20 -33.80 -8.40
CA GLN A 16 5.77 -32.44 -8.38
C GLN A 16 7.11 -32.35 -9.12
N ASP A 17 7.95 -33.36 -9.07
CA ASP A 17 9.23 -33.40 -9.76
C ASP A 17 9.07 -33.38 -11.30
N GLU A 18 8.13 -34.14 -11.85
CA GLU A 18 7.80 -34.10 -13.28
C GLU A 18 7.19 -32.75 -13.68
N LYS A 19 6.33 -32.21 -12.83
CA LYS A 19 5.71 -30.89 -13.01
C LYS A 19 6.76 -29.78 -12.99
N GLU A 20 7.70 -29.79 -12.03
CA GLU A 20 8.76 -28.79 -11.92
C GLU A 20 9.67 -28.79 -13.16
N ALA A 21 10.04 -29.99 -13.67
CA ALA A 21 10.83 -30.09 -14.90
C ALA A 21 10.12 -29.50 -16.12
N PHE A 22 8.80 -29.67 -16.23
CA PHE A 22 7.99 -29.05 -17.29
C PHE A 22 7.88 -27.53 -17.11
N PHE A 23 7.62 -27.09 -15.88
CA PHE A 23 7.48 -25.64 -15.55
C PHE A 23 8.79 -24.88 -15.78
N ALA A 24 9.94 -25.43 -15.36
CA ALA A 24 11.23 -24.77 -15.56
C ALA A 24 11.43 -24.36 -17.02
N LYS A 25 11.20 -25.29 -17.95
CA LYS A 25 11.33 -25.02 -19.38
C LYS A 25 10.26 -24.03 -19.88
N THR A 26 9.00 -24.28 -19.56
CA THR A 26 7.88 -23.50 -20.14
C THR A 26 7.83 -22.06 -19.59
N ILE A 27 8.16 -21.87 -18.31
CA ILE A 27 8.27 -20.52 -17.71
C ILE A 27 9.43 -19.73 -18.33
N GLN A 28 10.56 -20.39 -18.61
CA GLN A 28 11.69 -19.77 -19.31
C GLN A 28 11.30 -19.34 -20.73
N GLU A 29 10.61 -20.19 -21.48
CA GLU A 29 10.10 -19.88 -22.83
C GLU A 29 9.12 -18.69 -22.81
N LEU A 30 8.17 -18.69 -21.86
CA LEU A 30 7.21 -17.57 -21.68
C LEU A 30 7.91 -16.28 -21.27
N THR A 31 8.88 -16.35 -20.37
CA THR A 31 9.67 -15.19 -19.97
C THR A 31 10.38 -14.57 -21.15
N ALA A 32 11.05 -15.40 -21.99
CA ALA A 32 11.72 -14.93 -23.20
C ALA A 32 10.72 -14.29 -24.18
N TYR A 33 9.55 -14.90 -24.36
CA TYR A 33 8.47 -14.37 -25.19
C TYR A 33 7.98 -13.01 -24.68
N HIS A 34 7.65 -12.90 -23.39
CA HIS A 34 7.14 -11.65 -22.81
C HIS A 34 8.20 -10.54 -22.81
N ARG A 35 9.47 -10.85 -22.60
CA ARG A 35 10.57 -9.88 -22.73
C ARG A 35 10.65 -9.28 -24.13
N THR A 36 10.39 -10.08 -25.16
CA THR A 36 10.42 -9.61 -26.55
C THR A 36 9.19 -8.77 -26.90
N HIS A 37 8.02 -9.07 -26.33
CA HIS A 37 6.73 -8.49 -26.73
C HIS A 37 6.14 -7.47 -25.75
N CYS A 38 6.64 -7.40 -24.51
CA CYS A 38 6.18 -6.45 -23.49
C CYS A 38 7.37 -5.62 -22.95
N LYS A 39 7.57 -4.43 -23.50
CA LYS A 39 8.69 -3.55 -23.11
C LYS A 39 8.73 -3.24 -21.59
N PRO A 40 7.59 -2.96 -20.90
CA PRO A 40 7.60 -2.78 -19.45
C PRO A 40 8.17 -4.00 -18.70
N TYR A 41 7.77 -5.21 -19.09
CA TYR A 41 8.26 -6.44 -18.49
C TYR A 41 9.77 -6.66 -18.72
N ASP A 42 10.25 -6.41 -19.96
CA ASP A 42 11.67 -6.55 -20.28
C ASP A 42 12.55 -5.60 -19.45
N ARG A 43 12.10 -4.37 -19.20
CA ARG A 43 12.81 -3.42 -18.30
C ARG A 43 12.95 -3.96 -16.88
N ILE A 44 11.87 -4.54 -16.33
CA ILE A 44 11.92 -5.17 -15.01
C ILE A 44 12.94 -6.31 -15.00
N CYS A 45 12.88 -7.24 -15.97
CA CYS A 45 13.77 -8.39 -16.04
C CYS A 45 15.26 -8.00 -16.14
N ARG A 46 15.58 -6.99 -16.98
CA ARG A 46 16.95 -6.53 -17.14
C ARG A 46 17.57 -6.02 -15.85
N ASN A 47 16.80 -5.26 -15.09
CA ASN A 47 17.32 -4.53 -13.94
C ASN A 47 17.23 -5.30 -12.62
N LEU A 48 16.36 -6.32 -12.53
CA LEU A 48 16.32 -7.22 -11.37
C LEU A 48 17.33 -8.37 -11.46
N SER A 49 17.96 -8.58 -12.63
CA SER A 49 18.90 -9.67 -12.87
C SER A 49 18.33 -11.07 -12.53
N GLN A 50 17.01 -11.21 -12.64
CA GLN A 50 16.29 -12.48 -12.41
C GLN A 50 15.78 -13.04 -13.73
N GLU A 51 15.88 -14.36 -13.89
CA GLU A 51 15.41 -15.01 -15.12
C GLU A 51 13.91 -14.84 -15.31
N ALA A 52 13.11 -15.06 -14.26
CA ALA A 52 11.65 -14.94 -14.28
C ALA A 52 11.17 -14.28 -12.97
N PRO A 53 11.17 -12.93 -12.88
CA PRO A 53 10.74 -12.25 -11.67
C PRO A 53 9.24 -12.43 -11.41
N TYR A 54 8.89 -12.64 -10.15
CA TYR A 54 7.48 -12.60 -9.74
C TYR A 54 6.97 -11.16 -9.78
N LEU A 55 6.01 -10.85 -10.65
CA LEU A 55 5.40 -9.53 -10.69
C LEU A 55 4.41 -9.34 -9.52
N PRO A 56 4.50 -8.24 -8.75
CA PRO A 56 3.50 -7.96 -7.74
C PRO A 56 2.13 -7.71 -8.40
N VAL A 57 1.08 -8.34 -7.90
CA VAL A 57 -0.29 -8.23 -8.48
C VAL A 57 -0.80 -6.79 -8.52
N SER A 58 -0.33 -5.93 -7.61
CA SER A 58 -0.65 -4.50 -7.62
C SER A 58 -0.15 -3.77 -8.87
N LEU A 59 0.85 -4.29 -9.57
CA LEU A 59 1.38 -3.68 -10.80
C LEU A 59 0.35 -3.65 -11.93
N PHE A 60 -0.50 -4.69 -12.03
CA PHE A 60 -1.60 -4.76 -13.01
C PHE A 60 -2.71 -3.71 -12.79
N LYS A 61 -2.69 -3.02 -11.64
CA LYS A 61 -3.59 -1.88 -11.36
C LYS A 61 -3.04 -0.56 -11.88
N THR A 62 -1.73 -0.46 -12.07
CA THR A 62 -1.02 0.79 -12.40
C THR A 62 -0.52 0.83 -13.83
N VAL A 63 -0.18 -0.31 -14.40
CA VAL A 63 0.40 -0.42 -15.75
C VAL A 63 -0.33 -1.47 -16.57
N ASP A 64 -0.60 -1.15 -17.83
CA ASP A 64 -1.12 -2.10 -18.80
C ASP A 64 0.05 -2.95 -19.33
N LEU A 65 0.05 -4.24 -18.97
CA LEU A 65 1.05 -5.21 -19.39
C LEU A 65 0.46 -6.09 -20.50
N ILE A 66 0.89 -5.88 -21.73
CA ILE A 66 0.35 -6.55 -22.92
C ILE A 66 1.51 -7.12 -23.72
N SER A 67 1.40 -8.39 -24.15
CA SER A 67 2.41 -9.11 -24.93
C SER A 67 1.94 -9.52 -26.31
N VAL A 68 0.74 -9.08 -26.73
CA VAL A 68 0.16 -9.34 -28.06
C VAL A 68 -0.23 -7.99 -28.69
N PRO A 69 -0.42 -7.91 -30.01
CA PRO A 69 -0.94 -6.70 -30.64
C PRO A 69 -2.27 -6.26 -30.04
N ALA A 70 -2.44 -4.97 -29.79
CA ALA A 70 -3.64 -4.42 -29.13
C ALA A 70 -4.95 -4.81 -29.84
N GLU A 71 -4.91 -4.96 -31.15
CA GLU A 71 -6.06 -5.35 -31.98
C GLU A 71 -6.52 -6.80 -31.70
N THR A 72 -5.62 -7.66 -31.21
CA THR A 72 -5.92 -9.07 -30.91
C THR A 72 -6.39 -9.26 -29.46
N ALA A 73 -6.14 -8.28 -28.60
CA ALA A 73 -6.58 -8.26 -27.19
C ALA A 73 -8.09 -7.92 -27.11
N SER A 74 -8.93 -8.89 -27.50
CA SER A 74 -10.37 -8.69 -27.69
C SER A 74 -11.20 -8.71 -26.40
N LEU A 75 -10.61 -9.14 -25.27
CA LEU A 75 -11.30 -9.25 -23.99
C LEU A 75 -10.49 -8.59 -22.88
N GLN A 76 -11.10 -7.63 -22.19
CA GLN A 76 -10.55 -7.03 -20.99
C GLN A 76 -11.22 -7.61 -19.74
N MET A 77 -10.40 -8.11 -18.81
CA MET A 77 -10.87 -8.53 -17.49
C MET A 77 -10.38 -7.56 -16.43
N THR A 78 -11.24 -7.26 -15.46
CA THR A 78 -10.90 -6.35 -14.37
C THR A 78 -11.09 -7.03 -13.01
N SER A 79 -10.20 -6.71 -12.06
CA SER A 79 -10.47 -7.04 -10.68
C SER A 79 -11.66 -6.21 -10.17
N SER A 80 -12.40 -6.72 -9.19
CA SER A 80 -13.45 -5.94 -8.53
C SER A 80 -12.82 -4.81 -7.69
N GLY A 81 -13.23 -3.56 -7.91
CA GLY A 81 -12.82 -2.39 -7.13
C GLY A 81 -14.03 -1.60 -6.63
N THR A 82 -13.89 -0.86 -5.53
CA THR A 82 -14.86 0.17 -5.10
C THR A 82 -14.75 1.40 -6.00
N SER A 83 -15.83 2.16 -6.13
CA SER A 83 -15.83 3.45 -6.84
C SER A 83 -14.67 4.33 -6.35
N GLY A 84 -13.76 4.67 -7.27
CA GLY A 84 -12.56 5.49 -7.01
C GLY A 84 -11.25 4.72 -6.74
N GLN A 85 -11.24 3.38 -6.75
CA GLN A 85 -10.00 2.59 -6.65
C GLN A 85 -9.54 2.07 -8.03
N SER A 86 -8.21 2.04 -8.25
CA SER A 86 -7.63 1.42 -9.44
C SER A 86 -7.85 -0.10 -9.41
N VAL A 87 -8.40 -0.67 -10.48
CA VAL A 87 -8.62 -2.10 -10.67
C VAL A 87 -7.50 -2.69 -11.53
N SER A 88 -7.16 -3.97 -11.31
CA SER A 88 -6.27 -4.69 -12.22
C SER A 88 -6.91 -4.81 -13.59
N ARG A 89 -6.11 -4.61 -14.63
CA ARG A 89 -6.55 -4.73 -16.03
C ARG A 89 -5.73 -5.83 -16.71
N ILE A 90 -6.44 -6.85 -17.19
CA ILE A 90 -5.85 -8.00 -17.87
C ILE A 90 -6.43 -8.07 -19.27
N PHE A 91 -5.56 -8.15 -20.26
CA PHE A 91 -5.90 -8.15 -21.68
C PHE A 91 -5.69 -9.54 -22.27
N LEU A 92 -6.77 -10.15 -22.77
CA LEU A 92 -6.77 -11.50 -23.30
C LEU A 92 -7.01 -11.50 -24.80
N ASP A 93 -6.22 -12.29 -25.50
CA ASP A 93 -6.55 -12.74 -26.85
C ASP A 93 -7.41 -14.02 -26.81
N GLY A 94 -7.93 -14.41 -27.98
CA GLY A 94 -8.82 -15.57 -28.11
C GLY A 94 -8.15 -16.89 -27.69
N GLU A 95 -6.86 -17.06 -27.96
CA GLU A 95 -6.10 -18.27 -27.66
C GLU A 95 -5.88 -18.40 -26.14
N THR A 96 -5.38 -17.35 -25.49
CA THR A 96 -5.19 -17.33 -24.04
C THR A 96 -6.51 -17.56 -23.29
N ALA A 97 -7.60 -16.88 -23.71
CA ALA A 97 -8.92 -17.06 -23.11
C ALA A 97 -9.45 -18.50 -23.28
N ALA A 98 -9.24 -19.12 -24.44
CA ALA A 98 -9.64 -20.50 -24.68
C ALA A 98 -8.81 -21.49 -23.82
N GLY A 99 -7.49 -21.30 -23.74
CA GLY A 99 -6.60 -22.09 -22.91
C GLY A 99 -6.96 -22.02 -21.42
N GLN A 100 -7.20 -20.83 -20.91
CA GLN A 100 -7.64 -20.59 -19.52
C GLN A 100 -8.98 -21.27 -19.21
N ARG A 101 -9.95 -21.18 -20.12
CA ARG A 101 -11.25 -21.85 -19.99
C ARG A 101 -11.11 -23.37 -20.01
N LYS A 102 -10.28 -23.94 -20.89
CA LYS A 102 -10.00 -25.37 -20.94
C LYS A 102 -9.40 -25.88 -19.63
N ALA A 103 -8.43 -25.15 -19.08
CA ALA A 103 -7.80 -25.46 -17.79
C ALA A 103 -8.84 -25.43 -16.64
N LEU A 104 -9.66 -24.36 -16.55
CA LEU A 104 -10.73 -24.26 -15.57
C LEU A 104 -11.70 -25.45 -15.64
N CYS A 105 -12.18 -25.81 -16.85
CA CYS A 105 -13.07 -26.94 -17.05
C CYS A 105 -12.42 -28.27 -16.65
N SER A 106 -11.13 -28.44 -16.92
CA SER A 106 -10.38 -29.65 -16.54
C SER A 106 -10.25 -29.74 -15.01
N ILE A 107 -9.84 -28.65 -14.34
CA ILE A 107 -9.66 -28.59 -12.87
C ILE A 107 -10.99 -28.88 -12.15
N VAL A 108 -12.05 -28.17 -12.52
CA VAL A 108 -13.36 -28.30 -11.85
C VAL A 108 -14.02 -29.64 -12.20
N GLY A 109 -13.76 -30.17 -13.41
CA GLY A 109 -14.24 -31.47 -13.85
C GLY A 109 -13.72 -32.64 -12.99
N ASP A 110 -12.56 -32.50 -12.33
CA ASP A 110 -12.04 -33.51 -11.39
C ASP A 110 -12.93 -33.63 -10.13
N PHE A 111 -13.62 -32.54 -9.75
CA PHE A 111 -14.51 -32.49 -8.59
C PHE A 111 -15.98 -32.77 -8.94
N LEU A 112 -16.46 -32.31 -10.09
CA LEU A 112 -17.86 -32.44 -10.52
C LEU A 112 -18.11 -33.63 -11.41
N GLY A 113 -17.05 -34.26 -11.96
CA GLY A 113 -17.14 -35.29 -12.99
C GLY A 113 -17.25 -34.70 -14.40
N PRO A 114 -17.26 -35.60 -15.44
CA PRO A 114 -17.10 -35.20 -16.85
C PRO A 114 -18.38 -34.65 -17.49
N ARG A 115 -19.53 -34.72 -16.84
CA ARG A 115 -20.82 -34.31 -17.39
C ARG A 115 -21.14 -32.89 -17.02
N ARG A 116 -21.78 -32.14 -17.93
CA ARG A 116 -22.37 -30.87 -17.60
C ARG A 116 -23.56 -31.06 -16.67
N LEU A 117 -23.60 -30.30 -15.56
CA LEU A 117 -24.64 -30.40 -14.54
C LEU A 117 -25.51 -29.12 -14.52
N PRO A 118 -26.76 -29.17 -14.02
CA PRO A 118 -27.54 -27.99 -13.69
C PRO A 118 -26.77 -27.13 -12.67
N MET A 119 -26.76 -25.81 -12.87
CA MET A 119 -25.98 -24.86 -12.05
C MET A 119 -26.90 -23.85 -11.38
N LEU A 120 -26.87 -23.79 -10.03
CA LEU A 120 -27.48 -22.74 -9.25
C LEU A 120 -26.46 -21.64 -8.99
N ILE A 121 -26.70 -20.45 -9.51
CA ILE A 121 -25.83 -19.29 -9.35
C ILE A 121 -26.34 -18.48 -8.17
N LEU A 122 -25.58 -18.46 -7.05
CA LEU A 122 -25.90 -17.72 -5.83
C LEU A 122 -25.51 -16.23 -6.01
N ASP A 123 -26.06 -15.63 -7.07
CA ASP A 123 -25.80 -14.29 -7.51
C ASP A 123 -26.92 -13.76 -8.42
N SER A 124 -26.83 -12.47 -8.83
CA SER A 124 -27.76 -11.82 -9.74
C SER A 124 -27.30 -11.87 -11.20
N PRO A 125 -28.21 -11.92 -12.19
CA PRO A 125 -27.88 -11.74 -13.60
C PRO A 125 -27.13 -10.43 -13.92
N SER A 126 -27.35 -9.38 -13.13
CA SER A 126 -26.70 -8.07 -13.27
C SER A 126 -25.17 -8.13 -13.15
N ALA A 127 -24.63 -9.20 -12.56
CA ALA A 127 -23.17 -9.42 -12.51
C ALA A 127 -22.52 -9.58 -13.89
N LEU A 128 -23.31 -9.80 -14.95
CA LEU A 128 -22.89 -9.98 -16.37
C LEU A 128 -23.42 -8.87 -17.27
N SER A 129 -23.87 -7.73 -16.75
CA SER A 129 -24.55 -6.69 -17.52
C SER A 129 -23.64 -5.92 -18.51
N ASP A 130 -22.33 -5.94 -18.34
CA ASP A 130 -21.37 -5.33 -19.28
C ASP A 130 -20.58 -6.41 -20.05
N PRO A 131 -20.90 -6.65 -21.35
CA PRO A 131 -20.17 -7.64 -22.15
C PRO A 131 -18.74 -7.24 -22.51
N SER A 132 -18.38 -5.97 -22.42
CA SER A 132 -17.05 -5.45 -22.79
C SER A 132 -16.04 -5.49 -21.66
N SER A 133 -16.50 -5.55 -20.40
CA SER A 133 -15.65 -5.54 -19.21
C SER A 133 -16.24 -6.43 -18.12
N PHE A 134 -15.60 -7.57 -17.85
CA PHE A 134 -16.02 -8.47 -16.80
C PHE A 134 -15.29 -8.20 -15.49
N SER A 135 -16.05 -7.95 -14.42
CA SER A 135 -15.54 -7.98 -13.07
C SER A 135 -15.09 -9.40 -12.68
N ALA A 136 -14.20 -9.56 -11.68
CA ALA A 136 -13.83 -10.88 -11.17
C ALA A 136 -15.04 -11.74 -10.78
N ARG A 137 -16.14 -11.11 -10.35
CA ARG A 137 -17.41 -11.76 -10.05
C ARG A 137 -18.10 -12.30 -11.33
N GLY A 138 -18.22 -11.47 -12.34
CA GLY A 138 -18.75 -11.88 -13.65
C GLY A 138 -17.89 -12.94 -14.33
N ALA A 139 -16.57 -12.78 -14.27
CA ALA A 139 -15.61 -13.75 -14.80
C ALA A 139 -15.73 -15.12 -14.15
N GLY A 140 -15.90 -15.18 -12.81
CA GLY A 140 -16.17 -16.43 -12.10
C GLY A 140 -17.47 -17.08 -12.56
N ILE A 141 -18.60 -16.35 -12.57
CA ILE A 141 -19.88 -16.86 -13.04
C ILE A 141 -19.79 -17.41 -14.46
N LEU A 142 -19.14 -16.64 -15.37
CA LEU A 142 -19.01 -17.03 -16.77
C LEU A 142 -18.12 -18.27 -16.95
N GLY A 143 -17.01 -18.33 -16.22
CA GLY A 143 -16.09 -19.47 -16.24
C GLY A 143 -16.77 -20.77 -15.80
N PHE A 144 -17.43 -20.77 -14.63
CA PHE A 144 -18.14 -21.96 -14.14
C PHE A 144 -19.39 -22.29 -14.97
N SER A 145 -20.00 -21.31 -15.64
CA SER A 145 -21.13 -21.54 -16.56
C SER A 145 -20.77 -22.43 -17.75
N ALA A 146 -19.49 -22.55 -18.11
CA ALA A 146 -19.04 -23.47 -19.15
C ALA A 146 -19.27 -24.96 -18.79
N LEU A 147 -19.38 -25.27 -17.50
CA LEU A 147 -19.65 -26.60 -16.97
C LEU A 147 -21.14 -26.87 -16.78
N SER A 148 -21.99 -25.89 -17.03
CA SER A 148 -23.42 -26.00 -16.80
C SER A 148 -24.17 -26.57 -18.02
N SER A 149 -25.18 -27.42 -17.77
CA SER A 149 -26.20 -27.82 -18.73
C SER A 149 -27.35 -26.79 -18.76
N ARG A 150 -27.67 -26.22 -17.62
CA ARG A 150 -28.70 -25.18 -17.44
C ARG A 150 -28.31 -24.29 -16.26
N ARG A 151 -28.71 -23.02 -16.28
CA ARG A 151 -28.35 -22.00 -15.30
C ARG A 151 -29.58 -21.41 -14.61
N TYR A 152 -29.52 -21.27 -13.29
CA TYR A 152 -30.56 -20.67 -12.45
C TYR A 152 -29.93 -19.58 -11.60
N TYR A 153 -30.39 -18.34 -11.75
CA TYR A 153 -29.89 -17.19 -10.97
C TYR A 153 -30.77 -17.00 -9.75
N LEU A 154 -30.19 -17.17 -8.56
CA LEU A 154 -30.96 -17.17 -7.32
C LEU A 154 -31.30 -15.77 -6.80
N LEU A 155 -30.47 -14.77 -7.07
CA LEU A 155 -30.67 -13.42 -6.56
C LEU A 155 -31.27 -12.50 -7.63
N ASP A 156 -32.09 -11.54 -7.20
CA ASP A 156 -32.59 -10.45 -8.02
C ASP A 156 -31.55 -9.30 -8.13
N GLU A 157 -31.92 -8.20 -8.80
CA GLU A 157 -31.06 -7.02 -8.96
C GLU A 157 -30.78 -6.29 -7.64
N HIS A 158 -31.64 -6.48 -6.64
CA HIS A 158 -31.48 -5.95 -5.28
C HIS A 158 -30.80 -6.94 -4.32
N MET A 159 -30.26 -8.04 -4.86
CA MET A 159 -29.59 -9.10 -4.09
C MET A 159 -30.50 -9.83 -3.09
N ASN A 160 -31.81 -9.89 -3.33
CA ASN A 160 -32.74 -10.68 -2.56
C ASN A 160 -32.90 -12.08 -3.18
N VAL A 161 -33.15 -13.09 -2.33
CA VAL A 161 -33.35 -14.49 -2.79
C VAL A 161 -34.70 -14.64 -3.49
N ARG A 162 -34.64 -15.19 -4.70
CA ARG A 162 -35.81 -15.55 -5.51
C ARG A 162 -36.25 -16.98 -5.20
N PHE A 163 -37.09 -17.19 -4.20
CA PHE A 163 -37.51 -18.52 -3.76
C PHE A 163 -38.21 -19.33 -4.85
N SER A 164 -38.94 -18.69 -5.77
CA SER A 164 -39.52 -19.35 -6.94
C SER A 164 -38.49 -19.98 -7.87
N GLU A 165 -37.30 -19.35 -8.03
CA GLU A 165 -36.23 -19.92 -8.79
C GLU A 165 -35.55 -21.09 -8.07
N LEU A 166 -35.49 -21.04 -6.72
CA LEU A 166 -34.99 -22.13 -5.90
C LEU A 166 -35.91 -23.36 -6.00
N GLU A 167 -37.23 -23.15 -5.91
CA GLU A 167 -38.24 -24.19 -6.07
C GLU A 167 -38.13 -24.83 -7.46
N ARG A 168 -38.08 -24.00 -8.51
CA ARG A 168 -37.93 -24.46 -9.89
C ARG A 168 -36.62 -25.29 -10.07
N PHE A 169 -35.51 -24.84 -9.48
CA PHE A 169 -34.27 -25.59 -9.53
C PHE A 169 -34.37 -26.97 -8.88
N ILE A 170 -35.00 -27.06 -7.69
CA ILE A 170 -35.17 -28.31 -6.95
C ILE A 170 -36.11 -29.26 -7.74
N GLU A 171 -37.25 -28.76 -8.24
CA GLU A 171 -38.18 -29.55 -9.03
C GLU A 171 -37.57 -30.08 -10.33
N GLU A 172 -36.85 -29.23 -11.08
CA GLU A 172 -36.25 -29.62 -12.36
C GLU A 172 -35.04 -30.51 -12.20
N THR A 173 -34.29 -30.44 -11.10
CA THR A 173 -33.20 -31.36 -10.82
C THR A 173 -33.68 -32.71 -10.27
N ALA A 174 -34.83 -32.73 -9.59
CA ALA A 174 -35.47 -33.94 -9.07
C ALA A 174 -34.50 -34.88 -8.32
N GLY A 175 -33.59 -34.31 -7.51
CA GLY A 175 -32.55 -35.03 -6.77
C GLY A 175 -31.35 -35.52 -7.59
N ALA A 176 -31.30 -35.26 -8.92
CA ALA A 176 -30.13 -35.59 -9.74
C ALA A 176 -28.94 -34.69 -9.35
N PRO A 177 -27.70 -35.15 -9.60
CA PRO A 177 -26.51 -34.35 -9.30
C PRO A 177 -26.55 -32.96 -9.96
N ALA A 178 -26.30 -31.95 -9.16
CA ALA A 178 -26.24 -30.54 -9.58
C ALA A 178 -25.10 -29.82 -8.85
N PHE A 179 -24.76 -28.62 -9.28
CA PHE A 179 -23.78 -27.82 -8.52
C PHE A 179 -24.29 -26.37 -8.33
N ALA A 180 -23.78 -25.75 -7.27
CA ALA A 180 -23.98 -24.34 -7.01
C ALA A 180 -22.66 -23.59 -7.06
N PHE A 181 -22.70 -22.31 -7.47
CA PHE A 181 -21.55 -21.43 -7.49
C PHE A 181 -21.91 -20.07 -6.85
N GLY A 182 -21.03 -19.55 -6.00
CA GLY A 182 -21.19 -18.24 -5.41
C GLY A 182 -19.96 -17.76 -4.64
N PHE A 183 -20.03 -16.52 -4.17
CA PHE A 183 -18.95 -15.92 -3.34
C PHE A 183 -19.29 -16.08 -1.85
N THR A 184 -18.27 -16.45 -1.06
CA THR A 184 -18.39 -16.73 0.38
C THR A 184 -19.19 -15.66 1.13
N SER A 185 -18.84 -14.38 0.94
CA SER A 185 -19.51 -13.25 1.59
C SER A 185 -20.99 -13.10 1.16
N ILE A 186 -21.31 -13.34 -0.11
CA ILE A 186 -22.69 -13.25 -0.62
C ILE A 186 -23.54 -14.42 -0.08
N ILE A 187 -22.98 -15.63 -0.10
CA ILE A 187 -23.65 -16.81 0.45
C ILE A 187 -24.00 -16.58 1.93
N TRP A 188 -23.02 -16.14 2.71
CA TRP A 188 -23.21 -15.92 4.14
C TRP A 188 -24.17 -14.79 4.48
N SER A 189 -24.11 -13.66 3.74
CA SER A 189 -24.91 -12.47 4.04
C SER A 189 -26.30 -12.47 3.42
N ARG A 190 -26.54 -13.25 2.36
CA ARG A 190 -27.80 -13.21 1.61
C ARG A 190 -28.51 -14.56 1.61
N PHE A 191 -27.83 -15.62 1.24
CA PHE A 191 -28.46 -16.93 1.10
C PHE A 191 -28.77 -17.58 2.45
N CYS A 192 -27.81 -17.70 3.35
CA CYS A 192 -28.02 -18.35 4.65
C CYS A 192 -29.09 -17.65 5.51
N PRO A 193 -29.10 -16.31 5.67
CA PRO A 193 -30.17 -15.63 6.44
C PRO A 193 -31.53 -15.75 5.79
N ALA A 194 -31.64 -15.69 4.47
CA ALA A 194 -32.92 -15.82 3.77
C ALA A 194 -33.53 -17.21 3.98
N LEU A 195 -32.74 -18.28 3.90
CA LEU A 195 -33.20 -19.64 4.18
C LEU A 195 -33.67 -19.79 5.64
N SER A 196 -32.90 -19.25 6.59
CA SER A 196 -33.22 -19.29 8.00
C SER A 196 -34.55 -18.56 8.32
N HIS A 197 -34.76 -17.39 7.69
CA HIS A 197 -35.96 -16.57 7.92
C HIS A 197 -37.22 -17.15 7.29
N PHE A 198 -37.08 -17.86 6.15
CA PHE A 198 -38.25 -18.41 5.43
C PHE A 198 -38.88 -19.61 6.13
N GLY A 199 -38.17 -20.30 7.03
CA GLY A 199 -38.71 -21.35 7.90
C GLY A 199 -39.14 -22.65 7.21
N LYS A 200 -38.90 -22.81 5.89
CA LYS A 200 -39.14 -24.03 5.11
C LYS A 200 -37.88 -24.87 5.05
N ALA A 201 -38.03 -26.18 5.22
CA ALA A 201 -36.91 -27.10 4.97
C ALA A 201 -36.65 -27.20 3.46
N TRP A 202 -35.42 -26.87 3.04
CA TRP A 202 -34.94 -26.98 1.67
C TRP A 202 -34.03 -28.18 1.55
N ASP A 203 -34.23 -29.02 0.53
CA ASP A 203 -33.34 -30.15 0.26
C ASP A 203 -32.47 -29.89 -0.99
N LEU A 204 -31.22 -29.56 -0.72
CA LEU A 204 -30.16 -29.39 -1.72
C LEU A 204 -29.04 -30.43 -1.50
N SER A 205 -29.32 -31.59 -0.93
CA SER A 205 -28.35 -32.64 -0.61
C SER A 205 -27.65 -33.21 -1.85
N ASN A 206 -28.29 -33.08 -3.04
CA ASN A 206 -27.75 -33.44 -4.34
C ASN A 206 -26.79 -32.40 -4.94
N VAL A 207 -26.61 -31.24 -4.28
CA VAL A 207 -25.84 -30.10 -4.80
C VAL A 207 -24.42 -30.11 -4.26
N HIS A 208 -23.43 -29.96 -5.16
CA HIS A 208 -22.04 -29.66 -4.81
C HIS A 208 -21.83 -28.13 -4.88
N LEU A 209 -21.65 -27.48 -3.75
CA LEU A 209 -21.37 -26.05 -3.71
C LEU A 209 -19.89 -25.77 -3.93
N ILE A 210 -19.56 -24.96 -4.94
CA ILE A 210 -18.25 -24.39 -5.15
C ILE A 210 -18.32 -22.91 -4.80
N HIS A 211 -17.46 -22.46 -3.89
CA HIS A 211 -17.43 -21.07 -3.50
C HIS A 211 -15.98 -20.54 -3.43
N GLY A 212 -15.83 -19.23 -3.55
CA GLY A 212 -14.53 -18.58 -3.45
C GLY A 212 -14.66 -17.14 -2.98
N GLY A 213 -13.50 -16.44 -2.90
CA GLY A 213 -13.42 -15.11 -2.37
C GLY A 213 -13.44 -15.05 -0.84
N GLY A 214 -12.85 -14.01 -0.28
CA GLY A 214 -12.73 -13.84 1.17
C GLY A 214 -13.90 -13.08 1.79
N TRP A 215 -13.82 -12.85 3.10
CA TRP A 215 -14.82 -12.13 3.92
C TRP A 215 -14.81 -10.61 3.73
N LYS A 216 -13.73 -10.03 3.21
CA LYS A 216 -13.55 -8.62 2.79
C LYS A 216 -14.03 -7.60 3.83
N LYS A 217 -15.03 -6.78 3.50
CA LYS A 217 -15.63 -5.80 4.43
C LYS A 217 -16.39 -6.46 5.60
N MET A 218 -16.65 -7.78 5.52
CA MET A 218 -17.34 -8.56 6.54
C MET A 218 -16.38 -9.32 7.47
N LYS A 219 -15.15 -8.85 7.68
CA LYS A 219 -14.18 -9.51 8.56
C LYS A 219 -14.72 -9.74 9.97
N ASP A 220 -15.46 -8.79 10.49
CA ASP A 220 -16.10 -8.88 11.83
C ASP A 220 -17.21 -9.94 11.90
N GLN A 221 -17.72 -10.40 10.75
CA GLN A 221 -18.71 -11.47 10.62
C GLN A 221 -18.10 -12.77 10.08
N ALA A 222 -16.77 -12.80 9.90
CA ALA A 222 -16.09 -13.98 9.39
C ALA A 222 -16.23 -15.16 10.35
N VAL A 223 -16.61 -16.31 9.79
CA VAL A 223 -16.70 -17.57 10.52
C VAL A 223 -15.70 -18.58 9.99
N SER A 224 -15.43 -19.62 10.77
CA SER A 224 -14.55 -20.71 10.33
C SER A 224 -15.17 -21.48 9.14
N SER A 225 -14.32 -22.19 8.38
CA SER A 225 -14.77 -23.06 7.29
C SER A 225 -15.79 -24.10 7.79
N ASP A 226 -15.55 -24.67 8.97
CA ASP A 226 -16.44 -25.66 9.57
C ASP A 226 -17.80 -25.07 9.93
N THR A 227 -17.83 -23.89 10.57
CA THR A 227 -19.08 -23.17 10.87
C THR A 227 -19.87 -22.86 9.60
N PHE A 228 -19.17 -22.44 8.52
CA PHE A 228 -19.80 -22.17 7.24
C PHE A 228 -20.42 -23.44 6.62
N LYS A 229 -19.69 -24.54 6.62
CA LYS A 229 -20.13 -25.85 6.09
C LYS A 229 -21.29 -26.42 6.92
N ASP A 230 -21.23 -26.31 8.25
CA ASP A 230 -22.29 -26.78 9.17
C ASP A 230 -23.58 -25.98 9.02
N ALA A 231 -23.49 -24.67 8.83
CA ALA A 231 -24.66 -23.84 8.56
C ALA A 231 -25.38 -24.26 7.27
N LEU A 232 -24.65 -24.49 6.18
CA LEU A 232 -25.22 -24.94 4.90
C LEU A 232 -25.84 -26.34 5.03
N ARG A 233 -25.18 -27.26 5.77
CA ARG A 233 -25.73 -28.59 6.03
C ARG A 233 -27.06 -28.51 6.79
N SER A 234 -27.10 -27.66 7.80
CA SER A 234 -28.30 -27.51 8.66
C SER A 234 -29.45 -26.80 7.95
N LEU A 235 -29.17 -25.78 7.12
CA LEU A 235 -30.18 -24.96 6.47
C LEU A 235 -30.79 -25.61 5.22
N CYS A 236 -29.99 -26.37 4.45
CA CYS A 236 -30.45 -26.87 3.15
C CYS A 236 -29.84 -28.22 2.74
N GLY A 237 -29.19 -28.96 3.64
CA GLY A 237 -28.69 -30.31 3.39
C GLY A 237 -27.42 -30.37 2.53
N ILE A 238 -26.81 -29.26 2.12
CA ILE A 238 -25.57 -29.26 1.34
C ILE A 238 -24.43 -29.81 2.18
N THR A 239 -23.87 -30.94 1.81
CA THR A 239 -22.72 -31.58 2.48
C THR A 239 -21.43 -31.49 1.70
N LYS A 240 -21.51 -31.35 0.37
CA LYS A 240 -20.34 -31.18 -0.50
C LYS A 240 -20.09 -29.71 -0.74
N VAL A 241 -19.10 -29.15 -0.05
CA VAL A 241 -18.73 -27.75 -0.12
C VAL A 241 -17.23 -27.67 -0.41
N THR A 242 -16.85 -27.04 -1.51
CA THR A 242 -15.47 -26.87 -1.95
C THR A 242 -15.15 -25.39 -2.09
N ASN A 243 -14.17 -24.93 -1.34
CA ASN A 243 -13.61 -23.58 -1.53
C ASN A 243 -12.60 -23.60 -2.69
N TYR A 244 -12.42 -22.46 -3.35
CA TYR A 244 -11.30 -22.27 -4.28
C TYR A 244 -10.59 -20.93 -4.06
N TYR A 245 -9.30 -20.94 -4.34
CA TYR A 245 -8.46 -19.74 -4.41
C TYR A 245 -8.10 -19.46 -5.86
N GLY A 246 -8.24 -18.21 -6.27
CA GLY A 246 -7.93 -17.77 -7.63
C GLY A 246 -8.02 -16.26 -7.76
N MET A 247 -7.43 -15.73 -8.83
CA MET A 247 -7.38 -14.29 -9.08
C MET A 247 -7.48 -13.99 -10.58
N VAL A 248 -7.84 -12.73 -10.90
CA VAL A 248 -8.02 -12.31 -12.28
C VAL A 248 -6.69 -12.26 -13.04
N GLU A 249 -5.60 -12.03 -12.34
CA GLU A 249 -4.24 -11.96 -12.88
C GLU A 249 -3.71 -13.34 -13.36
N GLN A 250 -4.34 -14.45 -12.92
CA GLN A 250 -4.09 -15.79 -13.43
C GLN A 250 -5.40 -16.57 -13.62
N THR A 251 -6.31 -16.03 -14.41
CA THR A 251 -7.60 -16.66 -14.71
C THR A 251 -7.39 -18.08 -15.27
N GLY A 252 -8.26 -19.00 -14.86
CA GLY A 252 -8.20 -20.42 -15.26
C GLY A 252 -7.29 -21.28 -14.39
N SER A 253 -6.29 -20.70 -13.72
CA SER A 253 -5.41 -21.37 -12.77
C SER A 253 -5.96 -21.27 -11.36
N ILE A 254 -7.03 -21.99 -11.06
CA ILE A 254 -7.62 -21.99 -9.70
C ILE A 254 -7.09 -23.15 -8.87
N PHE A 255 -7.02 -22.93 -7.57
CA PHE A 255 -6.59 -23.90 -6.56
C PHE A 255 -7.82 -24.37 -5.79
N MET A 256 -8.19 -25.64 -5.94
CA MET A 256 -9.40 -26.20 -5.35
C MET A 256 -9.10 -26.86 -4.01
N GLU A 257 -9.98 -26.62 -3.03
CA GLU A 257 -9.93 -27.29 -1.72
C GLU A 257 -10.33 -28.75 -1.85
N CYS A 258 -9.49 -29.66 -1.39
CA CYS A 258 -9.81 -31.09 -1.35
C CYS A 258 -10.62 -31.46 -0.09
N GLU A 259 -10.98 -32.73 0.02
CA GLU A 259 -11.75 -33.32 1.13
C GLU A 259 -11.04 -33.20 2.50
N CYS A 260 -9.68 -32.97 2.46
CA CYS A 260 -8.87 -32.74 3.66
C CYS A 260 -8.77 -31.24 4.03
N GLY A 261 -9.44 -30.33 3.30
CA GLY A 261 -9.41 -28.89 3.56
C GLY A 261 -8.15 -28.19 3.01
N HIS A 262 -7.42 -28.83 2.09
CA HIS A 262 -6.20 -28.27 1.52
C HIS A 262 -6.41 -27.78 0.09
N LEU A 263 -5.85 -26.61 -0.25
CA LEU A 263 -5.84 -26.07 -1.60
C LEU A 263 -4.73 -26.74 -2.42
N HIS A 264 -5.07 -27.30 -3.58
CA HIS A 264 -4.13 -28.02 -4.45
C HIS A 264 -3.74 -27.24 -5.68
N ALA A 265 -2.44 -27.23 -5.98
CA ALA A 265 -1.90 -26.76 -7.26
C ALA A 265 -2.08 -27.84 -8.32
N SER A 266 -2.83 -27.53 -9.39
CA SER A 266 -3.04 -28.43 -10.52
C SER A 266 -1.82 -28.50 -11.45
N LEU A 267 -1.89 -29.31 -12.49
CA LEU A 267 -0.85 -29.33 -13.54
C LEU A 267 -0.71 -28.00 -14.29
N TYR A 268 -1.70 -27.08 -14.22
CA TYR A 268 -1.69 -25.79 -14.92
C TYR A 268 -1.03 -24.66 -14.13
N SER A 269 -0.81 -24.85 -12.84
CA SER A 269 -0.26 -23.83 -11.94
C SER A 269 0.58 -24.44 -10.83
N ASP A 270 1.44 -23.65 -10.25
CA ASP A 270 2.22 -24.03 -9.07
C ASP A 270 2.27 -22.90 -8.04
N VAL A 271 2.62 -23.23 -6.81
CA VAL A 271 2.66 -22.32 -5.67
C VAL A 271 4.00 -22.41 -4.96
N GLU A 272 4.54 -21.27 -4.60
CA GLU A 272 5.65 -21.13 -3.65
C GLU A 272 5.23 -20.19 -2.53
N ILE A 273 5.78 -20.42 -1.35
CA ILE A 273 5.59 -19.52 -0.21
C ILE A 273 6.95 -18.88 0.06
N LEU A 274 7.01 -17.55 -0.01
CA LEU A 274 8.27 -16.80 0.06
C LEU A 274 8.38 -15.99 1.36
N ARG A 275 9.56 -16.01 1.98
CA ARG A 275 9.84 -15.18 3.16
C ARG A 275 9.81 -13.70 2.78
N PRO A 276 9.12 -12.86 3.54
CA PRO A 276 9.15 -11.41 3.29
C PRO A 276 10.54 -10.78 3.46
N SER A 277 11.44 -11.40 4.24
CA SER A 277 12.78 -10.85 4.52
C SER A 277 13.73 -10.85 3.34
N ASP A 278 13.60 -11.81 2.41
CA ASP A 278 14.58 -12.03 1.34
C ASP A 278 14.01 -12.68 0.06
N PHE A 279 12.72 -12.99 0.05
CA PHE A 279 12.02 -13.73 -1.00
C PHE A 279 12.54 -15.17 -1.24
N THR A 280 13.23 -15.74 -0.27
CA THR A 280 13.59 -17.17 -0.33
C THR A 280 12.39 -18.06 0.00
N PRO A 281 12.33 -19.30 -0.52
CA PRO A 281 11.25 -20.23 -0.20
C PRO A 281 11.16 -20.53 1.30
N CYS A 282 9.95 -20.50 1.83
CA CYS A 282 9.64 -20.93 3.20
C CYS A 282 9.74 -22.45 3.37
N GLY A 283 9.99 -22.89 4.59
CA GLY A 283 9.85 -24.29 4.98
C GLY A 283 8.38 -24.73 5.03
N ILE A 284 8.15 -26.05 5.14
CA ILE A 284 6.80 -26.63 5.32
C ILE A 284 6.15 -26.03 6.58
N ARG A 285 4.91 -25.54 6.44
CA ARG A 285 4.09 -24.85 7.47
C ARG A 285 4.63 -23.51 7.96
N GLU A 286 5.72 -23.02 7.40
CA GLU A 286 6.17 -21.64 7.63
C GLU A 286 5.29 -20.67 6.87
N GLN A 287 4.88 -19.56 7.50
CA GLN A 287 4.06 -18.52 6.87
C GLN A 287 4.91 -17.59 6.02
N GLY A 288 4.41 -17.27 4.84
CA GLY A 288 5.04 -16.30 3.94
C GLY A 288 4.08 -15.76 2.89
N LEU A 289 4.62 -15.01 1.95
CA LEU A 289 3.91 -14.47 0.80
C LEU A 289 3.62 -15.58 -0.22
N ILE A 290 2.41 -15.62 -0.75
CA ILE A 290 2.02 -16.58 -1.78
C ILE A 290 2.53 -16.08 -3.14
N ALA A 291 3.40 -16.84 -3.77
CA ALA A 291 3.86 -16.66 -5.13
C ALA A 291 3.30 -17.76 -6.04
N LEU A 292 2.79 -17.38 -7.20
CA LEU A 292 2.12 -18.29 -8.12
C LEU A 292 2.80 -18.32 -9.48
N ARG A 293 2.92 -19.52 -10.06
CA ARG A 293 3.39 -19.73 -11.43
C ARG A 293 2.30 -20.41 -12.24
N SER A 294 2.12 -19.99 -13.49
CA SER A 294 1.23 -20.63 -14.44
C SER A 294 1.74 -20.44 -15.86
N PHE A 295 1.63 -21.45 -16.69
CA PHE A 295 1.97 -21.33 -18.11
C PHE A 295 0.80 -20.92 -19.01
N LEU A 296 -0.37 -20.61 -18.44
CA LEU A 296 -1.55 -20.20 -19.21
C LEU A 296 -1.49 -18.74 -19.71
N PRO A 297 -0.98 -17.75 -18.96
CA PRO A 297 -0.88 -16.37 -19.44
C PRO A 297 0.10 -16.26 -20.61
N HIS A 298 -0.41 -15.97 -21.82
CA HIS A 298 0.39 -15.75 -23.02
C HIS A 298 0.22 -14.35 -23.58
N SER A 299 -0.98 -13.77 -23.51
CA SER A 299 -1.24 -12.42 -23.99
C SER A 299 -0.71 -11.32 -23.05
N TYR A 300 -0.27 -11.64 -21.85
CA TYR A 300 0.27 -10.74 -20.83
C TYR A 300 1.24 -11.47 -19.90
N PRO A 301 2.22 -10.79 -19.27
CA PRO A 301 3.25 -11.44 -18.44
C PRO A 301 2.74 -11.78 -17.02
N GLY A 302 1.66 -12.56 -16.95
CA GLY A 302 1.07 -13.04 -15.69
C GLY A 302 1.53 -14.45 -15.26
N HIS A 303 2.59 -14.97 -15.89
CA HIS A 303 3.06 -16.35 -15.66
C HIS A 303 3.75 -16.56 -14.31
N CYS A 304 4.36 -15.51 -13.73
CA CYS A 304 4.94 -15.48 -12.40
C CYS A 304 4.41 -14.25 -11.66
N ILE A 305 3.62 -14.44 -10.60
CA ILE A 305 3.02 -13.33 -9.83
C ILE A 305 3.24 -13.51 -8.33
N LEU A 306 3.50 -12.40 -7.64
CA LEU A 306 3.57 -12.32 -6.19
C LEU A 306 2.28 -11.66 -5.68
N THR A 307 1.55 -12.40 -4.83
CA THR A 307 0.24 -11.97 -4.34
C THR A 307 0.35 -11.08 -3.09
N GLU A 308 -0.75 -10.43 -2.72
CA GLU A 308 -0.89 -9.71 -1.45
C GLU A 308 -1.49 -10.62 -0.34
N ASP A 309 -1.39 -11.94 -0.49
CA ASP A 309 -1.93 -12.93 0.45
C ASP A 309 -0.80 -13.69 1.17
N LEU A 310 -1.06 -14.03 2.43
CA LEU A 310 -0.18 -14.89 3.24
C LEU A 310 -0.71 -16.33 3.24
N GLY A 311 0.20 -17.29 3.27
CA GLY A 311 -0.15 -18.69 3.32
C GLY A 311 0.99 -19.59 3.79
N ARG A 312 0.75 -20.88 3.77
CA ARG A 312 1.71 -21.92 4.20
C ARG A 312 1.68 -23.09 3.23
N LEU A 313 2.85 -23.53 2.80
CA LEU A 313 2.98 -24.80 2.11
C LEU A 313 2.82 -25.93 3.14
N LEU A 314 1.89 -26.86 2.90
CA LEU A 314 1.61 -27.96 3.83
C LEU A 314 2.34 -29.25 3.47
N GLY A 315 2.61 -29.48 2.18
CA GLY A 315 3.31 -30.66 1.70
C GLY A 315 3.31 -30.75 0.17
N THR A 316 3.84 -31.87 -0.33
CA THR A 316 4.01 -32.15 -1.76
C THR A 316 3.78 -33.63 -2.03
N ASP A 317 2.84 -33.97 -2.90
CA ASP A 317 2.50 -35.36 -3.35
C ASP A 317 1.97 -36.29 -2.25
N ASP A 318 1.89 -35.87 -1.01
CA ASP A 318 1.60 -36.68 0.17
C ASP A 318 0.27 -36.34 0.85
N CYS A 319 -0.59 -35.53 0.21
CA CYS A 319 -1.91 -35.25 0.76
C CYS A 319 -2.77 -36.52 0.86
N PRO A 320 -3.45 -36.77 2.01
CA PRO A 320 -4.30 -37.98 2.17
C PRO A 320 -5.41 -38.11 1.14
N CYS A 321 -5.81 -37.03 0.45
CA CYS A 321 -6.80 -37.12 -0.64
C CYS A 321 -6.28 -37.80 -1.91
N GLY A 322 -4.98 -38.12 -2.00
CA GLY A 322 -4.34 -38.79 -3.13
C GLY A 322 -3.95 -37.90 -4.31
N ARG A 323 -4.35 -36.60 -4.31
CA ARG A 323 -3.96 -35.63 -5.34
C ARG A 323 -2.47 -35.33 -5.26
N LYS A 324 -1.82 -35.17 -6.41
CA LYS A 324 -0.40 -34.88 -6.57
C LYS A 324 -0.17 -33.36 -6.69
N GLY A 325 1.09 -32.97 -6.58
CA GLY A 325 1.54 -31.57 -6.60
C GLY A 325 1.61 -30.97 -5.20
N ARG A 326 1.99 -29.68 -5.14
CA ARG A 326 2.02 -28.90 -3.90
C ARG A 326 0.61 -28.59 -3.41
N TYR A 327 0.44 -28.59 -2.08
CA TYR A 327 -0.81 -28.17 -1.46
C TYR A 327 -0.55 -27.24 -0.27
N PHE A 328 -1.48 -26.29 -0.06
CA PHE A 328 -1.23 -25.15 0.82
C PHE A 328 -2.51 -24.63 1.48
N THR A 329 -2.34 -23.67 2.39
CA THR A 329 -3.43 -22.87 2.96
C THR A 329 -3.22 -21.38 2.66
N VAL A 330 -4.31 -20.63 2.63
CA VAL A 330 -4.34 -19.18 2.61
C VAL A 330 -4.74 -18.69 4.01
N ASP A 331 -3.81 -18.02 4.69
CA ASP A 331 -4.04 -17.49 6.05
C ASP A 331 -4.80 -16.14 6.01
N GLY A 332 -4.84 -15.50 4.85
CA GLY A 332 -5.54 -14.24 4.60
C GLY A 332 -4.70 -13.20 3.89
N ARG A 333 -5.28 -12.03 3.68
CA ARG A 333 -4.54 -10.89 3.10
C ARG A 333 -3.63 -10.24 4.10
N ILE A 334 -2.53 -9.70 3.60
CA ILE A 334 -1.68 -8.77 4.34
C ILE A 334 -2.57 -7.64 4.90
N PRO A 335 -2.55 -7.34 6.21
CA PRO A 335 -3.54 -6.48 6.88
C PRO A 335 -3.78 -5.12 6.23
N GLN A 336 -2.75 -4.51 5.66
CA GLN A 336 -2.87 -3.21 4.98
C GLN A 336 -3.24 -3.31 3.48
N ALA A 337 -3.07 -4.47 2.86
CA ALA A 337 -3.55 -4.75 1.50
C ALA A 337 -5.09 -4.86 1.46
N VAL A 338 -5.73 -5.16 2.58
CA VAL A 338 -7.20 -5.28 2.70
C VAL A 338 -7.94 -3.98 2.35
N ILE A 339 -7.34 -2.82 2.59
CA ILE A 339 -7.91 -1.51 2.25
C ILE A 339 -7.97 -1.29 0.73
N ARG A 340 -7.26 -2.10 -0.09
CA ARG A 340 -7.13 -1.96 -1.55
C ARG A 340 -7.73 -3.13 -2.36
N GLY A 341 -8.60 -3.93 -1.76
CA GLY A 341 -9.01 -5.24 -2.26
C GLY A 341 -9.99 -5.30 -3.42
N CYS A 342 -9.88 -6.41 -4.16
CA CYS A 342 -10.45 -6.72 -5.48
C CYS A 342 -11.95 -7.07 -5.58
N SER A 343 -12.82 -6.82 -4.61
CA SER A 343 -14.21 -7.33 -4.67
C SER A 343 -15.29 -6.40 -4.19
N ASP A 344 -15.02 -5.13 -4.14
CA ASP A 344 -15.90 -4.12 -3.58
C ASP A 344 -16.84 -3.48 -4.62
N THR A 345 -17.52 -4.27 -5.45
CA THR A 345 -18.48 -3.73 -6.41
C THR A 345 -19.95 -3.80 -5.95
N VAL A 346 -20.19 -4.20 -4.70
CA VAL A 346 -21.54 -4.13 -4.13
C VAL A 346 -21.46 -3.28 -2.86
N GLU A 347 -21.91 -2.03 -2.94
CA GLU A 347 -22.51 -1.37 -1.79
C GLU A 347 -23.73 -2.20 -1.44
N LEU A 348 -23.62 -3.05 -0.42
CA LEU A 348 -24.77 -3.72 0.15
C LEU A 348 -25.62 -2.62 0.79
N PRO A 349 -26.83 -2.33 0.30
CA PRO A 349 -27.73 -1.49 1.06
C PRO A 349 -27.95 -2.19 2.40
N ALA A 350 -27.78 -1.46 3.48
CA ALA A 350 -28.18 -1.92 4.80
C ALA A 350 -29.64 -2.39 4.72
N PRO A 351 -30.05 -3.43 5.47
CA PRO A 351 -31.43 -3.83 5.50
C PRO A 351 -32.30 -2.62 5.87
N SER A 352 -33.13 -2.18 4.95
CA SER A 352 -34.01 -1.04 5.12
C SER A 352 -35.08 -1.39 6.15
N ILE A 353 -34.90 -0.91 7.37
CA ILE A 353 -36.00 -0.54 8.24
C ILE A 353 -36.38 0.87 7.76
N PRO A 354 -37.63 1.13 7.38
CA PRO A 354 -38.05 2.45 6.94
C PRO A 354 -38.11 3.37 8.15
N GLU A 355 -37.15 4.25 8.34
CA GLU A 355 -37.27 5.46 9.13
C GLU A 355 -37.09 6.69 8.22
N PRO A 356 -37.87 7.76 8.47
CA PRO A 356 -37.93 8.89 7.54
C PRO A 356 -36.71 9.80 7.64
N ASP A 357 -36.29 10.27 6.49
CA ASP A 357 -35.45 11.44 6.19
C ASP A 357 -34.56 12.01 7.31
N ARG A 358 -33.36 11.43 7.45
CA ARG A 358 -32.15 12.17 7.84
C ARG A 358 -30.96 11.52 7.18
N MET A 359 -30.30 12.24 6.27
CA MET A 359 -28.92 11.89 5.90
C MET A 359 -28.10 11.78 7.18
N PRO A 360 -27.36 10.69 7.43
CA PRO A 360 -26.49 10.63 8.60
C PRO A 360 -25.41 11.68 8.42
N THR A 361 -25.44 12.71 9.26
CA THR A 361 -24.34 13.65 9.42
C THR A 361 -23.10 12.83 9.74
N PRO A 362 -21.95 12.98 9.02
CA PRO A 362 -20.77 12.20 9.30
C PRO A 362 -20.38 12.42 10.77
N SER A 363 -20.30 11.35 11.54
CA SER A 363 -20.00 11.41 12.95
C SER A 363 -18.55 11.83 13.15
N VAL A 364 -18.33 13.02 13.72
CA VAL A 364 -17.00 13.45 14.16
C VAL A 364 -16.66 12.70 15.44
N GLN A 365 -15.59 11.90 15.40
CA GLN A 365 -15.06 11.27 16.60
C GLN A 365 -14.02 12.19 17.25
N VAL A 366 -14.24 12.55 18.52
CA VAL A 366 -13.31 13.33 19.31
C VAL A 366 -12.30 12.39 19.97
N LEU A 367 -11.02 12.67 19.77
CA LEU A 367 -9.89 11.93 20.34
C LEU A 367 -9.30 12.63 21.58
N ALA A 368 -9.33 13.96 21.61
CA ALA A 368 -8.93 14.78 22.76
C ALA A 368 -9.52 16.18 22.67
N GLY A 369 -9.69 16.82 23.83
CA GLY A 369 -10.22 18.20 23.93
C GLY A 369 -11.73 18.32 23.79
N THR A 370 -12.22 19.46 23.33
CA THR A 370 -13.65 19.78 23.20
C THR A 370 -14.03 20.10 21.77
N TYR A 371 -15.07 19.47 21.24
CA TYR A 371 -15.58 19.74 19.89
C TYR A 371 -17.00 20.30 19.90
N PRO A 372 -17.30 21.35 19.15
CA PRO A 372 -16.32 22.24 18.48
C PRO A 372 -15.48 23.02 19.49
N PRO A 373 -14.21 23.38 19.15
CA PRO A 373 -13.39 24.16 20.04
C PRO A 373 -13.87 25.62 20.09
N HIS A 374 -13.76 26.22 21.27
CA HIS A 374 -14.00 27.67 21.43
C HIS A 374 -12.85 28.44 20.81
N THR A 375 -13.15 29.49 20.05
CA THR A 375 -12.13 30.37 19.49
C THR A 375 -11.67 31.38 20.57
N GLU A 376 -10.49 31.13 21.11
CA GLU A 376 -9.79 32.00 22.06
C GLU A 376 -8.43 32.39 21.50
N VAL A 377 -7.93 33.54 21.85
CA VAL A 377 -6.61 34.03 21.43
C VAL A 377 -5.77 34.25 22.69
N PHE A 378 -4.58 33.64 22.69
CA PHE A 378 -3.63 33.72 23.79
C PHE A 378 -2.38 34.53 23.37
N PRO A 379 -1.64 35.11 24.31
CA PRO A 379 -0.30 35.61 24.05
C PRO A 379 0.60 34.47 23.52
N ALA A 380 1.45 34.79 22.56
CA ALA A 380 2.46 33.82 22.10
C ALA A 380 3.36 33.39 23.27
N PHE A 381 3.67 32.12 23.38
CA PHE A 381 4.36 31.51 24.52
C PHE A 381 3.69 31.85 25.89
N SER A 382 2.37 31.74 25.94
CA SER A 382 1.63 31.87 27.19
C SER A 382 2.13 30.83 28.22
N GLN A 383 2.07 31.21 29.51
CA GLN A 383 2.50 30.32 30.58
C GLN A 383 1.76 28.96 30.55
N GLN A 384 0.49 28.95 30.20
CA GLN A 384 -0.30 27.73 30.07
C GLN A 384 0.18 26.85 28.92
N ALA A 385 0.47 27.40 27.72
CA ALA A 385 0.96 26.69 26.59
C ALA A 385 2.36 26.06 26.85
N GLU A 386 3.29 26.85 27.40
CA GLU A 386 4.61 26.36 27.79
C GLU A 386 4.50 25.26 28.87
N GLY A 387 3.67 25.49 29.91
CA GLY A 387 3.45 24.54 30.99
C GLY A 387 2.84 23.21 30.50
N PHE A 388 1.87 23.28 29.61
CA PHE A 388 1.23 22.10 29.00
C PHE A 388 2.26 21.25 28.24
N LEU A 389 3.02 21.86 27.32
CA LEU A 389 4.03 21.14 26.53
C LEU A 389 5.16 20.58 27.40
N GLN A 390 5.58 21.28 28.45
CA GLN A 390 6.58 20.78 29.40
C GLN A 390 6.08 19.57 30.18
N LYS A 391 4.82 19.57 30.64
CA LYS A 391 4.22 18.40 31.31
C LYS A 391 4.05 17.23 30.33
N LEU A 392 3.63 17.51 29.10
CA LEU A 392 3.52 16.50 28.08
C LEU A 392 4.88 15.86 27.78
N SER A 393 5.95 16.68 27.69
CA SER A 393 7.33 16.19 27.57
C SER A 393 7.71 15.25 28.74
N GLN A 394 7.42 15.66 29.97
CA GLN A 394 7.72 14.86 31.17
C GLN A 394 6.97 13.51 31.14
N ASN A 395 5.68 13.53 30.78
CA ASN A 395 4.87 12.31 30.70
C ASN A 395 5.40 11.36 29.64
N ILE A 396 5.74 11.86 28.44
CA ILE A 396 6.28 11.03 27.34
C ILE A 396 7.64 10.44 27.75
N LEU A 397 8.58 11.28 28.17
CA LEU A 397 9.96 10.83 28.48
C LEU A 397 10.04 9.94 29.70
N GLY A 398 9.10 10.09 30.66
CA GLY A 398 9.00 9.24 31.86
C GLY A 398 8.24 7.92 31.63
N ASN A 399 7.55 7.77 30.49
CA ASN A 399 6.74 6.59 30.22
C ASN A 399 7.53 5.50 29.49
N GLN A 400 7.50 4.28 30.01
CA GLN A 400 8.21 3.15 29.40
C GLN A 400 7.60 2.74 28.06
N GLU A 401 6.28 2.82 27.92
CA GLU A 401 5.57 2.48 26.67
C GLU A 401 5.90 3.42 25.53
N ALA A 402 6.13 4.72 25.81
CA ALA A 402 6.52 5.72 24.81
C ALA A 402 7.81 5.36 24.07
N ARG A 403 8.68 4.57 24.68
CA ARG A 403 9.93 4.10 24.05
C ARG A 403 9.69 3.15 22.88
N ASN A 404 8.51 2.53 22.81
CA ASN A 404 8.11 1.70 21.68
C ASN A 404 7.74 2.54 20.44
N TYR A 405 7.59 3.87 20.61
CA TYR A 405 7.22 4.82 19.57
C TYR A 405 8.31 5.89 19.44
N PRO A 406 9.36 5.67 18.64
CA PRO A 406 10.51 6.58 18.52
C PRO A 406 10.14 8.01 18.15
N ASP A 407 9.17 8.21 17.28
CA ASP A 407 8.67 9.51 16.84
C ASP A 407 7.91 10.28 17.94
N VAL A 408 7.13 9.57 18.77
CA VAL A 408 6.51 10.14 19.99
C VAL A 408 7.59 10.55 20.99
N TYR A 409 8.60 9.70 21.17
CA TYR A 409 9.70 9.96 22.09
C TYR A 409 10.52 11.19 21.65
N ALA A 410 10.79 11.32 20.33
CA ALA A 410 11.42 12.50 19.72
C ALA A 410 10.59 13.76 19.93
N PHE A 411 9.26 13.70 19.79
CA PHE A 411 8.36 14.81 20.10
C PHE A 411 8.44 15.20 21.59
N GLY A 412 8.54 14.23 22.50
CA GLY A 412 8.78 14.47 23.94
C GLY A 412 10.07 15.26 24.18
N PHE A 413 11.16 14.95 23.47
CA PHE A 413 12.41 15.73 23.51
C PHE A 413 12.24 17.14 22.96
N TRP A 414 11.50 17.31 21.88
CA TRP A 414 11.23 18.61 21.27
C TRP A 414 10.46 19.53 22.23
N CYS A 415 9.53 19.00 23.01
CA CYS A 415 8.74 19.77 23.99
C CYS A 415 9.49 20.14 25.26
N ARG A 416 10.80 19.84 25.41
CA ARG A 416 11.56 20.17 26.62
C ARG A 416 11.71 21.66 26.82
N LYS A 417 11.71 22.09 28.08
CA LYS A 417 11.84 23.50 28.51
C LYS A 417 12.97 24.24 27.80
N SER A 418 14.14 23.64 27.66
CA SER A 418 15.31 24.23 27.00
C SER A 418 15.05 24.55 25.53
N HIS A 419 14.38 23.64 24.81
CA HIS A 419 14.06 23.83 23.41
C HIS A 419 12.98 24.91 23.23
N LEU A 420 11.89 24.86 24.04
CA LEU A 420 10.85 25.88 24.02
C LEU A 420 11.41 27.27 24.29
N HIS A 421 12.37 27.38 25.24
CA HIS A 421 13.06 28.63 25.51
C HIS A 421 13.87 29.16 24.31
N SER A 422 14.56 28.25 23.59
CA SER A 422 15.27 28.61 22.35
C SER A 422 14.33 29.14 21.27
N LEU A 423 13.18 28.46 21.08
CA LEU A 423 12.15 28.92 20.13
C LEU A 423 11.60 30.30 20.49
N LYS A 424 11.32 30.53 21.77
CA LYS A 424 10.86 31.84 22.28
C LYS A 424 11.87 32.96 22.05
N LYS A 425 13.16 32.68 22.34
CA LYS A 425 14.25 33.61 22.10
C LYS A 425 14.34 33.96 20.61
N ARG A 426 14.30 32.98 19.72
CA ARG A 426 14.32 33.18 18.26
C ARG A 426 13.16 34.05 17.78
N LEU A 427 11.93 33.82 18.28
CA LEU A 427 10.78 34.62 17.91
C LEU A 427 10.96 36.08 18.34
N LEU A 428 11.47 36.32 19.56
CA LEU A 428 11.73 37.67 20.09
C LEU A 428 12.83 38.40 19.31
N GLU A 429 13.84 37.69 18.84
CA GLU A 429 14.91 38.22 17.97
C GLU A 429 14.36 38.64 16.59
N SER A 430 13.46 37.80 16.01
CA SER A 430 12.87 38.07 14.70
C SER A 430 11.74 39.09 14.74
N ALA A 431 11.01 39.15 15.85
CA ALA A 431 9.87 40.05 16.05
C ALA A 431 9.83 40.54 17.53
N PRO A 432 10.52 41.65 17.86
CA PRO A 432 10.69 42.09 19.24
C PRO A 432 9.40 42.57 19.95
N SER A 433 8.32 42.80 19.21
CA SER A 433 7.04 43.22 19.76
C SER A 433 6.22 42.07 20.36
N SER A 434 5.32 42.43 21.29
CA SER A 434 4.34 41.47 21.84
C SER A 434 3.47 40.89 20.71
N ARG A 435 3.27 39.56 20.76
CA ARG A 435 2.50 38.82 19.75
C ARG A 435 1.42 37.96 20.40
N GLN A 436 0.35 37.70 19.65
CA GLN A 436 -0.77 36.84 20.04
C GLN A 436 -1.23 35.99 18.84
N GLY A 437 -2.01 34.95 19.10
CA GLY A 437 -2.55 34.09 18.05
C GLY A 437 -3.46 34.83 17.05
N LEU A 438 -3.71 34.17 15.92
CA LEU A 438 -4.64 34.63 14.89
C LEU A 438 -6.10 34.35 15.26
N GLY A 439 -6.36 33.25 15.96
CA GLY A 439 -7.68 32.73 16.28
C GLY A 439 -7.74 31.18 16.15
N LEU A 440 -8.79 30.67 15.51
CA LEU A 440 -8.93 29.23 15.28
C LEU A 440 -8.10 28.77 14.08
N VAL A 441 -7.28 27.78 14.30
CA VAL A 441 -6.43 27.14 13.26
C VAL A 441 -6.91 25.72 12.98
N LEU A 442 -7.23 25.43 11.73
CA LEU A 442 -7.56 24.08 11.25
C LEU A 442 -6.31 23.37 10.75
N HIS A 443 -5.98 22.23 11.34
CA HIS A 443 -4.88 21.38 10.91
C HIS A 443 -5.41 20.16 10.18
N ILE A 444 -4.96 19.92 8.96
CA ILE A 444 -5.17 18.68 8.23
C ILE A 444 -3.86 17.90 8.28
N ALA A 445 -3.80 16.90 9.16
CA ALA A 445 -2.59 16.11 9.37
C ALA A 445 -2.33 15.11 8.22
N PRO A 446 -1.06 14.83 7.89
CA PRO A 446 -0.71 13.88 6.84
C PRO A 446 -0.97 12.45 7.30
N SER A 447 -1.17 11.53 6.33
CA SER A 447 -1.45 10.12 6.61
C SER A 447 -0.22 9.21 6.62
N ASN A 448 0.97 9.77 6.40
CA ASN A 448 2.25 9.03 6.32
C ASN A 448 3.21 9.34 7.47
N MET A 449 2.90 10.35 8.29
CA MET A 449 3.70 10.78 9.44
C MET A 449 2.78 10.90 10.67
N PRO A 450 2.63 9.82 11.46
CA PRO A 450 1.62 9.72 12.52
C PRO A 450 1.67 10.80 13.59
N VAL A 451 2.87 11.31 13.92
CA VAL A 451 3.09 12.30 15.01
C VAL A 451 3.21 13.74 14.50
N MET A 452 3.20 13.97 13.18
CA MET A 452 3.32 15.33 12.62
C MET A 452 2.20 16.29 13.09
N PHE A 453 1.00 15.76 13.36
CA PHE A 453 -0.10 16.55 13.91
C PHE A 453 0.28 17.24 15.22
N ALA A 454 1.09 16.58 16.06
CA ALA A 454 1.48 17.11 17.37
C ALA A 454 2.50 18.26 17.25
N TYR A 455 3.44 18.17 16.32
CA TYR A 455 4.36 19.29 16.02
C TYR A 455 3.61 20.50 15.45
N SER A 456 2.68 20.26 14.51
CA SER A 456 1.84 21.29 13.92
C SER A 456 0.98 21.97 14.98
N PHE A 457 0.35 21.19 15.86
CA PHE A 457 -0.40 21.68 17.02
C PHE A 457 0.47 22.48 17.98
N ALA A 458 1.63 21.94 18.39
CA ALA A 458 2.51 22.59 19.35
C ALA A 458 3.02 23.96 18.85
N ALA A 459 3.39 24.06 17.57
CA ALA A 459 3.79 25.34 16.97
C ALA A 459 2.64 26.37 17.00
N SER A 460 1.43 25.95 16.66
CA SER A 460 0.24 26.82 16.68
C SER A 460 -0.18 27.21 18.11
N LEU A 461 -0.11 26.27 19.06
CA LEU A 461 -0.38 26.51 20.47
C LEU A 461 0.62 27.55 21.06
N LEU A 462 1.92 27.40 20.74
CA LEU A 462 2.95 28.35 21.16
C LEU A 462 2.77 29.76 20.52
N ALA A 463 2.23 29.79 19.30
CA ALA A 463 1.86 31.05 18.66
C ALA A 463 0.61 31.72 19.29
N GLY A 464 -0.15 31.01 20.14
CA GLY A 464 -1.29 31.53 20.91
C GLY A 464 -2.65 31.26 20.28
N ASN A 465 -2.81 30.23 19.46
CA ASN A 465 -4.05 29.90 18.74
C ASN A 465 -4.91 28.87 19.46
N SER A 466 -6.20 28.90 19.18
CA SER A 466 -7.10 27.76 19.32
C SER A 466 -6.94 26.80 18.15
N ASN A 467 -7.09 25.49 18.38
CA ASN A 467 -6.74 24.51 17.37
C ASN A 467 -7.84 23.45 17.16
N LEU A 468 -8.13 23.18 15.91
CA LEU A 468 -8.91 22.03 15.47
C LEU A 468 -8.02 21.12 14.61
N VAL A 469 -7.60 19.98 15.19
CA VAL A 469 -6.64 19.09 14.57
C VAL A 469 -7.37 17.85 14.03
N ARG A 470 -7.45 17.74 12.70
CA ARG A 470 -7.98 16.53 12.05
C ARG A 470 -6.86 15.55 11.80
N LEU A 471 -6.93 14.41 12.48
CA LEU A 471 -6.05 13.27 12.21
C LEU A 471 -6.52 12.48 10.99
N SER A 472 -5.59 11.76 10.39
CA SER A 472 -5.91 10.80 9.32
C SER A 472 -6.92 9.75 9.80
N GLY A 473 -7.79 9.28 8.91
CA GLY A 473 -8.69 8.15 9.19
C GLY A 473 -7.97 6.80 9.33
N LYS A 474 -6.64 6.75 9.13
CA LYS A 474 -5.83 5.56 9.44
C LYS A 474 -5.57 5.53 10.93
N SER A 475 -5.80 4.37 11.54
CA SER A 475 -5.51 4.15 12.95
C SER A 475 -4.02 3.83 13.13
N PHE A 476 -3.27 4.77 13.73
CA PHE A 476 -1.88 4.58 14.13
C PHE A 476 -1.82 4.49 15.66
N PRO A 477 -1.28 3.38 16.22
CA PRO A 477 -1.21 3.20 17.67
C PRO A 477 -0.49 4.36 18.38
N GLU A 478 0.62 4.85 17.83
CA GLU A 478 1.39 5.98 18.34
C GLU A 478 0.62 7.30 18.37
N ALA A 479 -0.18 7.57 17.33
CA ALA A 479 -1.01 8.77 17.28
C ALA A 479 -2.15 8.72 18.32
N LEU A 480 -2.80 7.56 18.45
CA LEU A 480 -3.86 7.35 19.45
C LEU A 480 -3.30 7.40 20.87
N TRP A 481 -2.12 6.80 21.11
CA TRP A 481 -1.44 6.87 22.40
C TRP A 481 -1.15 8.31 22.77
N LEU A 482 -0.59 9.10 21.84
CA LEU A 482 -0.28 10.52 22.08
C LEU A 482 -1.54 11.36 22.31
N CYS A 483 -2.63 11.13 21.56
CA CYS A 483 -3.91 11.78 21.81
C CYS A 483 -4.44 11.46 23.22
N GLY A 484 -4.28 10.22 23.70
CA GLY A 484 -4.63 9.86 25.07
C GLY A 484 -3.81 10.62 26.13
N GLN A 485 -2.51 10.82 25.91
CA GLN A 485 -1.70 11.65 26.82
C GLN A 485 -2.11 13.12 26.80
N ILE A 486 -2.45 13.65 25.64
CA ILE A 486 -2.96 15.02 25.47
C ILE A 486 -4.30 15.17 26.22
N GLU A 487 -5.25 14.24 26.04
CA GLU A 487 -6.56 14.29 26.73
C GLU A 487 -6.39 14.22 28.26
N ASN A 488 -5.54 13.33 28.74
CA ASN A 488 -5.27 13.20 30.18
C ASN A 488 -4.75 14.53 30.80
N LEU A 489 -3.91 15.25 30.04
CA LEU A 489 -3.42 16.56 30.51
C LEU A 489 -4.47 17.66 30.38
N LEU A 490 -5.20 17.71 29.27
CA LEU A 490 -6.27 18.70 29.06
C LEU A 490 -7.40 18.57 30.09
N ALA A 491 -7.61 17.36 30.66
CA ALA A 491 -8.59 17.10 31.72
C ALA A 491 -8.19 17.72 33.08
N LEU A 492 -6.95 18.17 33.25
CA LEU A 492 -6.52 18.82 34.49
C LEU A 492 -7.10 20.24 34.61
N PRO A 493 -7.58 20.66 35.82
CA PRO A 493 -8.22 21.96 36.00
C PRO A 493 -7.38 23.15 35.54
N GLU A 494 -6.06 23.09 35.67
CA GLU A 494 -5.13 24.14 35.26
C GLU A 494 -5.08 24.37 33.75
N PHE A 495 -5.54 23.40 32.93
CA PHE A 495 -5.57 23.46 31.47
C PHE A 495 -7.00 23.57 30.90
N GLU A 496 -8.00 23.87 31.72
CA GLU A 496 -9.41 23.95 31.29
C GLU A 496 -9.62 24.91 30.11
N SER A 497 -8.94 26.05 30.08
CA SER A 497 -9.02 27.00 28.94
C SER A 497 -8.45 26.38 27.67
N LEU A 498 -7.32 25.64 27.78
CA LEU A 498 -6.75 24.90 26.63
C LEU A 498 -7.64 23.76 26.20
N ARG A 499 -8.32 23.05 27.13
CA ARG A 499 -9.28 22.01 26.79
C ARG A 499 -10.42 22.50 25.94
N ARG A 500 -10.98 23.66 26.30
CA ARG A 500 -12.09 24.27 25.56
C ARG A 500 -11.69 24.83 24.21
N SER A 501 -10.44 25.30 24.08
CA SER A 501 -9.94 25.93 22.85
C SER A 501 -9.22 24.98 21.89
N ASN A 502 -9.07 23.71 22.25
CA ASN A 502 -8.37 22.73 21.40
C ASN A 502 -9.19 21.44 21.23
N SER A 503 -9.18 20.90 20.01
CA SER A 503 -9.89 19.70 19.65
C SER A 503 -9.08 18.83 18.70
N PHE A 504 -9.00 17.53 19.00
CA PHE A 504 -8.39 16.52 18.14
C PHE A 504 -9.47 15.58 17.68
N VAL A 505 -9.66 15.49 16.36
CA VAL A 505 -10.80 14.77 15.77
C VAL A 505 -10.38 13.86 14.62
N THR A 506 -11.18 12.83 14.38
CA THR A 506 -11.14 12.09 13.13
C THR A 506 -12.53 11.97 12.54
N PHE A 507 -12.63 12.04 11.23
CA PHE A 507 -13.85 11.85 10.46
C PHE A 507 -13.51 11.42 9.04
N PRO A 508 -14.43 10.70 8.33
CA PRO A 508 -14.28 10.36 6.93
C PRO A 508 -14.04 11.58 6.05
N HIS A 509 -13.50 11.38 4.84
CA HIS A 509 -13.27 12.50 3.92
C HIS A 509 -14.61 13.06 3.45
N ASP A 510 -14.98 14.22 3.96
CA ASP A 510 -16.22 14.94 3.68
C ASP A 510 -15.91 16.39 3.33
N ASN A 511 -16.20 16.79 2.09
CA ASN A 511 -15.93 18.16 1.62
C ASN A 511 -16.85 19.20 2.29
N ASP A 512 -18.11 18.84 2.57
CA ASP A 512 -19.08 19.77 3.16
C ASP A 512 -18.70 20.07 4.61
N LEU A 513 -18.28 19.05 5.36
CA LEU A 513 -17.77 19.24 6.71
C LEU A 513 -16.47 20.09 6.71
N ILE A 514 -15.53 19.80 5.80
CA ILE A 514 -14.30 20.61 5.69
C ILE A 514 -14.63 22.06 5.30
N THR A 515 -15.62 22.28 4.42
CA THR A 515 -16.10 23.63 4.08
C THR A 515 -16.67 24.35 5.29
N ALA A 516 -17.55 23.68 6.05
CA ALA A 516 -18.13 24.24 7.26
C ALA A 516 -17.06 24.60 8.31
N LEU A 517 -16.08 23.71 8.52
CA LEU A 517 -14.97 23.99 9.44
C LEU A 517 -14.05 25.11 8.95
N SER A 518 -13.79 25.20 7.64
CA SER A 518 -12.94 26.24 7.04
C SER A 518 -13.55 27.64 7.14
N SER A 519 -14.87 27.75 7.13
CA SER A 519 -15.56 29.06 7.19
C SER A 519 -15.34 29.83 8.49
N GLY A 520 -15.01 29.12 9.59
CA GLY A 520 -14.75 29.71 10.91
C GLY A 520 -13.27 29.87 11.26
N CYS A 521 -12.34 29.48 10.38
CA CYS A 521 -10.92 29.46 10.68
C CYS A 521 -10.21 30.77 10.33
N SER A 522 -9.22 31.17 11.17
CA SER A 522 -8.27 32.23 10.88
C SER A 522 -7.05 31.77 10.08
N ALA A 523 -6.73 30.46 10.17
CA ALA A 523 -5.69 29.85 9.36
C ALA A 523 -5.97 28.35 9.14
N ARG A 524 -5.41 27.79 8.05
CA ARG A 524 -5.39 26.34 7.78
C ARG A 524 -3.96 25.88 7.53
N LEU A 525 -3.52 24.84 8.24
CA LEU A 525 -2.26 24.13 7.98
C LEU A 525 -2.58 22.83 7.25
N LEU A 526 -2.20 22.77 5.97
CA LEU A 526 -2.57 21.68 5.07
C LEU A 526 -1.34 20.83 4.74
N TRP A 527 -1.23 19.67 5.39
CA TRP A 527 -0.17 18.69 5.18
C TRP A 527 -0.68 17.53 4.33
N GLY A 528 0.07 17.12 3.32
CA GLY A 528 -0.31 15.95 2.53
C GLY A 528 0.29 15.88 1.14
N SER A 529 -0.23 14.96 0.31
CA SER A 529 0.16 14.90 -1.10
C SER A 529 -0.21 16.16 -1.86
N ASN A 530 0.46 16.41 -3.00
CA ASN A 530 0.17 17.55 -3.87
C ASN A 530 -1.31 17.62 -4.28
N SER A 531 -1.94 16.46 -4.51
CA SER A 531 -3.36 16.38 -4.86
C SER A 531 -4.27 16.72 -3.69
N THR A 532 -3.97 16.19 -2.50
CA THR A 532 -4.74 16.46 -1.27
C THR A 532 -4.69 17.93 -0.88
N VAL A 533 -3.48 18.51 -0.85
CA VAL A 533 -3.28 19.92 -0.50
C VAL A 533 -4.02 20.82 -1.48
N ARG A 534 -3.89 20.60 -2.79
CA ARG A 534 -4.62 21.37 -3.81
C ARG A 534 -6.14 21.26 -3.66
N LYS A 535 -6.64 20.02 -3.44
CA LYS A 535 -8.08 19.79 -3.27
C LYS A 535 -8.64 20.54 -2.07
N ILE A 536 -7.97 20.50 -0.91
CA ILE A 536 -8.45 21.17 0.30
C ILE A 536 -8.26 22.69 0.18
N HIS A 537 -7.17 23.16 -0.40
CA HIS A 537 -6.95 24.58 -0.67
C HIS A 537 -8.02 25.18 -1.56
N SER A 538 -8.56 24.43 -2.53
CA SER A 538 -9.67 24.89 -3.38
C SER A 538 -11.03 24.97 -2.65
N ILE A 539 -11.15 24.41 -1.45
CA ILE A 539 -12.37 24.55 -0.62
C ILE A 539 -12.46 25.97 -0.08
N PRO A 540 -13.59 26.66 -0.24
CA PRO A 540 -13.78 28.02 0.29
C PRO A 540 -13.50 28.10 1.79
N ALA A 541 -12.86 29.17 2.20
CA ALA A 541 -12.59 29.54 3.59
C ALA A 541 -13.04 31.00 3.83
N SER A 542 -12.94 31.50 5.06
CA SER A 542 -13.20 32.92 5.35
C SER A 542 -12.23 33.83 4.56
N ASP A 543 -12.66 35.04 4.19
CA ASP A 543 -11.90 35.99 3.34
C ASP A 543 -10.49 36.30 3.88
N ASN A 544 -10.30 36.23 5.19
CA ASN A 544 -9.02 36.52 5.86
C ASN A 544 -8.29 35.24 6.35
N CYS A 545 -8.70 34.05 5.90
CA CYS A 545 -8.06 32.83 6.32
C CYS A 545 -6.69 32.63 5.64
N LEU A 546 -5.66 32.46 6.46
CA LEU A 546 -4.31 32.17 5.97
C LEU A 546 -4.14 30.68 5.67
N ASP A 547 -3.82 30.34 4.44
CA ASP A 547 -3.45 28.96 4.06
C ASP A 547 -1.95 28.74 4.10
N LEU A 548 -1.49 27.84 4.95
CA LEU A 548 -0.11 27.35 5.00
C LEU A 548 -0.06 25.94 4.40
N LEU A 549 0.48 25.85 3.19
CA LEU A 549 0.50 24.64 2.39
C LEU A 549 1.83 23.89 2.54
N PHE A 550 1.75 22.60 2.87
CA PHE A 550 2.89 21.69 2.99
C PHE A 550 2.67 20.46 2.07
N PRO A 551 2.88 20.66 0.75
CA PRO A 551 2.73 19.59 -0.24
C PRO A 551 3.86 18.55 -0.11
N GLY A 552 3.75 17.46 -0.88
CA GLY A 552 4.81 16.47 -0.97
C GLY A 552 6.13 17.07 -1.47
N ARG A 553 7.23 16.76 -0.77
CA ARG A 553 8.58 17.24 -1.06
C ARG A 553 9.52 16.06 -1.26
N TYR A 554 10.67 16.34 -1.81
CA TYR A 554 11.73 15.37 -2.07
C TYR A 554 13.01 15.75 -1.32
N SER A 555 13.77 14.75 -0.84
CA SER A 555 15.04 15.00 -0.17
C SER A 555 16.14 14.09 -0.69
N ILE A 556 17.37 14.58 -0.61
CA ILE A 556 18.56 13.96 -1.16
C ILE A 556 19.66 13.83 -0.11
N ALA A 557 20.62 12.96 -0.38
CA ALA A 557 21.91 12.98 0.30
C ALA A 557 23.02 13.32 -0.71
N VAL A 558 24.05 14.02 -0.27
CA VAL A 558 25.20 14.41 -1.08
C VAL A 558 26.47 14.10 -0.30
N PHE A 559 27.24 13.15 -0.78
CA PHE A 559 28.41 12.60 -0.11
C PHE A 559 29.67 12.86 -0.90
N ASP A 560 30.68 13.47 -0.26
CA ASP A 560 32.01 13.66 -0.84
C ASP A 560 32.83 12.37 -0.70
N VAL A 561 33.07 11.70 -1.82
CA VAL A 561 33.80 10.42 -1.86
C VAL A 561 35.21 10.57 -1.35
N SER A 562 35.86 11.71 -1.61
CA SER A 562 37.26 11.95 -1.17
C SER A 562 37.37 12.08 0.35
N PHE A 563 36.33 12.59 0.99
CA PHE A 563 36.20 12.64 2.45
C PHE A 563 35.91 11.25 3.02
N LEU A 564 34.93 10.55 2.45
CA LEU A 564 34.52 9.23 2.94
C LEU A 564 35.62 8.18 2.77
N GLU A 565 36.47 8.31 1.76
CA GLU A 565 37.58 7.39 1.54
C GLU A 565 38.61 7.39 2.69
N GLN A 566 38.65 8.46 3.48
CA GLN A 566 39.52 8.56 4.65
C GLN A 566 38.92 7.97 5.93
N MET A 567 37.65 7.55 5.88
CA MET A 567 36.94 6.94 7.00
C MET A 567 37.41 5.51 7.23
N ASP A 568 37.45 5.13 8.50
CA ASP A 568 37.59 3.73 8.90
C ASP A 568 36.22 3.03 9.05
N ASP A 569 36.23 1.78 9.47
CA ASP A 569 35.01 0.99 9.63
C ASP A 569 34.09 1.55 10.73
N GLU A 570 34.61 2.16 11.80
CA GLU A 570 33.82 2.76 12.88
C GLU A 570 33.13 4.03 12.40
N ASP A 571 33.83 4.85 11.61
CA ASP A 571 33.29 6.05 10.99
C ASP A 571 32.15 5.70 10.01
N PHE A 572 32.31 4.68 9.16
CA PHE A 572 31.25 4.20 8.27
C PHE A 572 30.06 3.66 9.04
N GLN A 573 30.27 2.94 10.15
CA GLN A 573 29.16 2.48 11.00
C GLN A 573 28.42 3.65 11.64
N MET A 574 29.10 4.69 12.10
CA MET A 574 28.50 5.88 12.65
C MET A 574 27.70 6.65 11.59
N LEU A 575 28.27 6.85 10.41
CA LEU A 575 27.59 7.48 9.28
C LEU A 575 26.33 6.68 8.90
N ALA A 576 26.42 5.36 8.80
CA ALA A 576 25.31 4.48 8.49
C ALA A 576 24.21 4.54 9.56
N ARG A 577 24.57 4.60 10.84
CA ARG A 577 23.61 4.75 11.95
C ARG A 577 22.86 6.08 11.87
N HIS A 578 23.54 7.18 11.62
CA HIS A 578 22.91 8.49 11.44
C HIS A 578 22.02 8.53 10.19
N PHE A 579 22.47 7.93 9.10
CA PHE A 579 21.66 7.85 7.88
C PHE A 579 20.44 6.93 8.03
N TYR A 580 20.57 5.87 8.84
CA TYR A 580 19.44 5.03 9.24
C TYR A 580 18.40 5.85 10.01
N GLN A 581 18.81 6.71 10.94
CA GLN A 581 17.90 7.61 11.66
C GLN A 581 17.15 8.53 10.70
N ASP A 582 17.84 9.11 9.72
CA ASP A 582 17.25 10.02 8.73
C ASP A 582 16.26 9.34 7.77
N THR A 583 16.30 8.00 7.65
CA THR A 583 15.58 7.25 6.63
C THR A 583 14.62 6.21 7.23
N TYR A 584 15.14 5.19 7.88
CA TYR A 584 14.34 4.02 8.31
C TYR A 584 13.41 4.29 9.49
N GLU A 585 13.76 5.20 10.40
CA GLU A 585 12.90 5.55 11.54
C GLU A 585 11.55 6.15 11.13
N ALA A 586 11.49 6.76 9.94
CA ALA A 586 10.25 7.25 9.32
C ALA A 586 9.82 6.40 8.11
N ASP A 587 10.25 5.13 8.00
CA ASP A 587 9.99 4.28 6.83
C ASP A 587 10.38 4.95 5.48
N GLN A 588 11.31 5.90 5.50
CA GLN A 588 11.69 6.76 4.37
C GLN A 588 10.50 7.56 3.78
N ASN A 589 9.41 7.73 4.54
CA ASN A 589 8.19 8.41 4.11
C ASN A 589 8.15 9.90 4.47
N ALA A 590 9.05 10.38 5.35
CA ALA A 590 9.15 11.80 5.64
C ALA A 590 9.61 12.58 4.40
N CYS A 591 9.09 13.80 4.23
CA CYS A 591 9.51 14.70 3.15
C CYS A 591 11.01 15.03 3.23
N SER A 592 11.57 15.02 4.44
CA SER A 592 12.98 15.29 4.71
C SER A 592 13.88 14.04 4.65
N SER A 593 13.31 12.82 4.54
CA SER A 593 14.11 11.60 4.39
C SER A 593 14.73 11.50 3.00
N PRO A 594 16.06 11.34 2.88
CA PRO A 594 16.74 11.16 1.60
C PRO A 594 16.24 9.92 0.84
N LYS A 595 16.02 10.08 -0.46
CA LYS A 595 15.64 9.01 -1.39
C LYS A 595 16.71 8.76 -2.44
N THR A 596 17.52 9.76 -2.76
CA THR A 596 18.64 9.67 -3.71
C THR A 596 19.92 10.08 -3.02
N VAL A 597 20.97 9.31 -3.23
CA VAL A 597 22.35 9.62 -2.81
C VAL A 597 23.17 10.06 -4.02
N PHE A 598 23.68 11.28 -3.97
CA PHE A 598 24.65 11.80 -4.95
C PHE A 598 26.06 11.64 -4.41
N TRP A 599 26.89 10.95 -5.17
CA TRP A 599 28.30 10.72 -4.86
C TRP A 599 29.15 11.74 -5.61
N LEU A 600 29.82 12.65 -4.91
CA LEU A 600 30.75 13.59 -5.52
C LEU A 600 32.10 12.89 -5.64
N THR A 601 32.46 12.48 -6.86
CA THR A 601 33.62 11.62 -7.14
C THR A 601 34.90 12.38 -7.34
N GLY A 602 34.82 13.68 -7.68
CA GLY A 602 36.01 14.46 -8.06
C GLY A 602 36.76 13.84 -9.25
N SER A 603 38.05 13.68 -9.08
CA SER A 603 38.94 13.01 -10.05
C SER A 603 39.34 11.59 -9.62
N LEU A 604 38.64 11.00 -8.66
CA LEU A 604 38.95 9.67 -8.12
C LEU A 604 38.73 8.57 -9.17
N PRO A 605 39.63 7.56 -9.23
CA PRO A 605 39.39 6.39 -10.07
C PRO A 605 38.10 5.64 -9.68
N GLY A 606 37.37 5.15 -10.68
CA GLY A 606 36.07 4.46 -10.46
C GLY A 606 36.14 3.27 -9.48
N ALA A 607 37.27 2.53 -9.46
CA ALA A 607 37.45 1.43 -8.49
C ALA A 607 37.48 1.93 -7.04
N ARG A 608 38.04 3.10 -6.75
CA ARG A 608 38.06 3.72 -5.41
C ARG A 608 36.67 4.24 -5.03
N VAL A 609 35.99 4.88 -5.98
CA VAL A 609 34.61 5.31 -5.81
C VAL A 609 33.71 4.11 -5.45
N GLN A 610 33.82 3.02 -6.20
CA GLN A 610 33.03 1.81 -5.93
C GLN A 610 33.36 1.19 -4.57
N ALA A 611 34.61 1.21 -4.14
CA ALA A 611 35.01 0.72 -2.80
C ALA A 611 34.32 1.52 -1.68
N VAL A 612 34.29 2.85 -1.77
CA VAL A 612 33.62 3.74 -0.80
C VAL A 612 32.10 3.50 -0.79
N LYS A 613 31.46 3.42 -1.95
CA LYS A 613 30.04 3.13 -2.08
C LYS A 613 29.70 1.78 -1.44
N THR A 614 30.47 0.74 -1.74
CA THR A 614 30.28 -0.60 -1.17
C THR A 614 30.45 -0.59 0.34
N ALA A 615 31.44 0.10 0.88
CA ALA A 615 31.65 0.22 2.33
C ALA A 615 30.45 0.88 3.01
N PHE A 616 29.93 1.99 2.47
CA PHE A 616 28.76 2.67 2.99
C PHE A 616 27.50 1.80 2.94
N TRP A 617 27.15 1.24 1.78
CA TRP A 617 25.94 0.43 1.63
C TRP A 617 25.99 -0.85 2.46
N THR A 618 27.17 -1.46 2.61
CA THR A 618 27.37 -2.62 3.49
C THR A 618 27.17 -2.24 4.95
N SER A 619 27.68 -1.10 5.39
CA SER A 619 27.50 -0.61 6.76
C SER A 619 26.03 -0.25 7.03
N LEU A 620 25.37 0.40 6.08
CA LEU A 620 23.94 0.69 6.17
C LEU A 620 23.10 -0.59 6.19
N SER A 621 23.46 -1.60 5.40
CA SER A 621 22.78 -2.90 5.41
C SER A 621 22.83 -3.56 6.78
N ARG A 622 24.00 -3.55 7.44
CA ARG A 622 24.15 -4.08 8.82
C ARG A 622 23.26 -3.32 9.82
N GLU A 623 23.22 -1.99 9.75
CA GLU A 623 22.33 -1.21 10.61
C GLU A 623 20.84 -1.50 10.29
N ALA A 624 20.51 -1.73 9.04
CA ALA A 624 19.15 -1.99 8.57
C ALA A 624 18.68 -3.44 8.82
N GLU A 625 19.52 -4.37 9.26
CA GLU A 625 19.08 -5.71 9.69
C GLU A 625 18.06 -5.66 10.85
N ARG A 626 18.14 -4.64 11.70
CA ARG A 626 17.17 -4.40 12.77
C ARG A 626 15.83 -3.88 12.27
N TYR A 627 15.77 -3.39 11.03
CA TYR A 627 14.52 -2.99 10.36
C TYR A 627 13.84 -4.23 9.83
N ALA A 628 12.84 -4.74 10.56
CA ALA A 628 12.02 -5.86 10.16
C ALA A 628 10.75 -5.33 9.48
N PRO A 629 10.75 -5.12 8.16
CA PRO A 629 9.58 -4.56 7.50
C PRO A 629 8.43 -5.55 7.51
N ASP A 630 7.24 -5.07 7.85
CA ASP A 630 6.02 -5.83 7.68
C ASP A 630 5.86 -6.30 6.22
N PRO A 631 5.22 -7.44 5.96
CA PRO A 631 5.04 -7.96 4.60
C PRO A 631 4.46 -6.95 3.62
N TRP A 632 3.57 -6.04 4.08
CA TRP A 632 3.00 -5.00 3.22
C TRP A 632 4.02 -3.94 2.78
N LYS A 633 5.00 -3.58 3.65
CA LYS A 633 6.08 -2.65 3.32
C LYS A 633 6.99 -3.25 2.25
N VAL A 634 7.28 -4.55 2.38
CA VAL A 634 8.06 -5.30 1.38
C VAL A 634 7.35 -5.30 0.02
N MET A 635 6.06 -5.62 0.01
CA MET A 635 5.25 -5.63 -1.22
C MET A 635 5.15 -4.25 -1.86
N GLU A 636 4.92 -3.20 -1.08
CA GLU A 636 4.84 -1.82 -1.57
C GLU A 636 6.20 -1.34 -2.13
N LYS A 637 7.33 -1.69 -1.46
CA LYS A 637 8.67 -1.43 -1.97
C LYS A 637 8.91 -2.14 -3.30
N TYR A 638 8.57 -3.42 -3.39
CA TYR A 638 8.76 -4.21 -4.60
C TYR A 638 7.89 -3.70 -5.76
N HIS A 639 6.63 -3.35 -5.48
CA HIS A 639 5.77 -2.67 -6.45
C HIS A 639 6.40 -1.35 -6.94
N THR A 640 6.86 -0.52 -6.01
CA THR A 640 7.51 0.76 -6.31
C THR A 640 8.77 0.56 -7.16
N LEU A 641 9.58 -0.43 -6.84
CA LEU A 641 10.76 -0.78 -7.63
C LEU A 641 10.36 -1.17 -9.06
N CYS A 642 9.42 -2.10 -9.24
CA CYS A 642 8.95 -2.52 -10.57
C CYS A 642 8.41 -1.34 -11.38
N LEU A 643 7.65 -0.45 -10.73
CA LEU A 643 7.11 0.75 -11.38
C LEU A 643 8.23 1.71 -11.82
N ASN A 644 9.23 1.94 -10.95
CA ASN A 644 10.38 2.78 -11.30
C ASN A 644 11.17 2.20 -12.49
N GLN A 645 11.35 0.87 -12.55
CA GLN A 645 12.01 0.21 -13.69
C GLN A 645 11.25 0.45 -15.01
N ILE A 646 9.94 0.58 -14.95
CA ILE A 646 9.10 0.86 -16.13
C ILE A 646 9.18 2.34 -16.54
N LEU A 647 9.14 3.24 -15.56
CA LEU A 647 8.96 4.68 -15.81
C LEU A 647 10.26 5.45 -15.99
N LEU A 648 11.36 5.00 -15.39
CA LEU A 648 12.63 5.73 -15.40
C LEU A 648 13.60 5.10 -16.40
N ASP A 649 14.06 5.89 -17.36
CA ASP A 649 15.15 5.50 -18.26
C ASP A 649 16.51 5.73 -17.58
N GLY A 650 17.48 4.87 -17.81
CA GLY A 650 18.85 5.00 -17.29
C GLY A 650 19.10 4.29 -15.96
N LEU A 651 18.12 3.56 -15.40
CA LEU A 651 18.39 2.69 -14.25
C LEU A 651 19.26 1.50 -14.66
N ALA A 652 20.30 1.24 -13.88
CA ALA A 652 21.16 0.06 -13.97
C ALA A 652 20.62 -1.08 -13.09
N PRO A 653 21.21 -2.29 -13.16
CA PRO A 653 20.82 -3.40 -12.31
C PRO A 653 20.81 -3.02 -10.82
N VAL A 654 19.76 -3.46 -10.13
CA VAL A 654 19.51 -3.17 -8.71
C VAL A 654 20.49 -3.95 -7.85
N GLU A 655 21.14 -3.29 -6.93
CA GLU A 655 21.94 -3.92 -5.88
C GLU A 655 21.04 -4.23 -4.68
N GLN A 656 21.00 -5.50 -4.26
CA GLN A 656 20.11 -5.98 -3.20
C GLN A 656 20.93 -6.46 -2.00
N TYR A 657 20.56 -5.98 -0.83
CA TYR A 657 21.07 -6.38 0.48
C TYR A 657 19.90 -6.93 1.31
N GLY A 658 19.46 -8.16 1.02
CA GLY A 658 18.19 -8.68 1.54
C GLY A 658 16.99 -7.83 1.08
N ASN A 659 15.84 -7.95 1.79
CA ASN A 659 14.68 -7.10 1.53
C ASN A 659 14.62 -5.86 2.44
N HIS A 660 15.68 -5.52 3.15
CA HIS A 660 15.74 -4.30 3.96
C HIS A 660 16.43 -3.14 3.22
N LEU A 661 17.33 -3.41 2.27
CA LEU A 661 18.03 -2.36 1.52
C LEU A 661 18.17 -2.73 0.03
N TRP A 662 17.66 -1.88 -0.84
CA TRP A 662 17.84 -1.96 -2.29
C TRP A 662 18.34 -0.63 -2.83
N VAL A 663 19.34 -0.69 -3.72
CA VAL A 663 19.97 0.46 -4.35
C VAL A 663 19.79 0.39 -5.85
N CYS A 664 19.27 1.45 -6.45
CA CYS A 664 19.07 1.61 -7.88
C CYS A 664 20.10 2.60 -8.44
N PRO A 665 21.22 2.12 -9.01
CA PRO A 665 22.18 3.02 -9.66
C PRO A 665 21.56 3.65 -10.90
N PHE A 666 21.74 4.96 -11.06
CA PHE A 666 21.28 5.69 -12.23
C PHE A 666 22.49 6.04 -13.11
N ARG A 667 22.42 5.73 -14.40
CA ARG A 667 23.42 6.06 -15.41
C ARG A 667 22.76 6.87 -16.51
N PRO A 668 22.91 8.21 -16.52
CA PRO A 668 22.36 9.03 -17.59
C PRO A 668 22.96 8.57 -18.93
N ALA A 669 22.12 8.49 -19.97
CA ALA A 669 22.59 8.17 -21.31
C ALA A 669 23.67 9.20 -21.71
N SER A 670 24.83 8.72 -22.20
CA SER A 670 25.87 9.62 -22.67
C SER A 670 25.32 10.51 -23.78
N ALA A 671 25.61 11.80 -23.72
CA ALA A 671 25.13 12.84 -24.63
C ALA A 671 25.49 12.63 -26.14
N THR A 672 26.11 11.50 -26.47
CA THR A 672 26.56 11.16 -27.83
C THR A 672 25.54 10.38 -28.67
N ALA A 673 24.43 9.91 -28.09
CA ALA A 673 23.54 8.96 -28.78
C ALA A 673 22.27 9.60 -29.42
N THR A 674 21.89 10.83 -29.04
CA THR A 674 20.75 11.51 -29.65
C THR A 674 21.05 12.98 -29.83
N GLY A 675 20.98 13.46 -31.07
CA GLY A 675 21.23 14.88 -31.44
C GLY A 675 20.18 15.87 -30.90
N SER A 676 19.64 15.66 -29.71
CA SER A 676 18.77 16.60 -29.01
C SER A 676 19.60 17.47 -28.07
N SER A 677 19.35 18.77 -28.12
CA SER A 677 20.02 19.82 -27.33
C SER A 677 19.76 19.74 -25.81
N ASP A 678 19.11 18.69 -25.31
CA ASP A 678 18.85 18.51 -23.87
C ASP A 678 20.01 17.72 -23.25
N THR A 679 20.95 18.45 -22.65
CA THR A 679 22.20 17.96 -22.07
C THR A 679 22.01 17.10 -20.82
N ARG A 680 20.78 16.86 -20.38
CA ARG A 680 20.48 16.27 -19.06
C ARG A 680 20.33 14.76 -19.05
N GLY A 681 20.02 14.10 -20.17
CA GLY A 681 19.87 12.64 -20.25
C GLY A 681 18.82 12.03 -19.30
N ILE A 682 18.04 12.88 -18.60
CA ILE A 682 17.05 12.47 -17.61
C ILE A 682 15.67 12.67 -18.22
N SER A 683 14.93 11.58 -18.35
CA SER A 683 13.57 11.60 -18.89
C SER A 683 12.50 12.06 -17.88
N ALA A 684 12.82 12.12 -16.58
CA ALA A 684 11.85 12.41 -15.53
C ALA A 684 12.44 13.27 -14.39
N PRO A 685 11.69 14.26 -13.85
CA PRO A 685 12.10 15.06 -12.70
C PRO A 685 12.42 14.20 -11.46
N ILE A 686 13.40 14.62 -10.63
CA ILE A 686 13.88 13.85 -9.47
C ILE A 686 12.76 13.50 -8.47
N ASP A 687 11.77 14.36 -8.30
CA ASP A 687 10.62 14.14 -7.42
C ASP A 687 9.67 13.02 -7.88
N THR A 688 9.87 12.50 -9.08
CA THR A 688 9.20 11.28 -9.57
C THR A 688 9.93 10.00 -9.20
N TRP A 689 11.18 10.07 -8.69
CA TRP A 689 11.97 8.92 -8.27
C TRP A 689 11.53 8.45 -6.89
N ASN A 690 10.59 7.51 -6.87
CA ASN A 690 9.97 7.08 -5.63
C ASN A 690 10.83 6.05 -4.89
N GLY A 691 11.42 6.46 -3.75
CA GLY A 691 12.11 5.60 -2.80
C GLY A 691 11.35 5.53 -1.48
N ARG A 692 11.21 4.33 -0.89
CA ARG A 692 10.61 4.08 0.42
C ARG A 692 11.03 2.73 0.99
N PHE A 693 10.95 2.57 2.28
CA PHE A 693 11.20 1.30 2.96
C PHE A 693 12.59 0.70 2.67
N GLY A 694 13.62 1.56 2.53
CA GLY A 694 14.98 1.13 2.18
C GLY A 694 15.20 0.93 0.68
N LEU A 695 14.46 1.60 -0.19
CA LEU A 695 14.72 1.73 -1.62
C LEU A 695 15.37 3.07 -1.90
N PHE A 696 16.61 3.06 -2.37
CA PHE A 696 17.39 4.25 -2.67
C PHE A 696 17.76 4.30 -4.15
N PHE A 697 17.92 5.52 -4.64
CA PHE A 697 18.60 5.79 -5.91
C PHE A 697 20.02 6.30 -5.62
N GLU A 698 20.93 6.09 -6.54
CA GLU A 698 22.26 6.69 -6.46
C GLU A 698 22.75 7.19 -7.82
N LEU A 699 23.55 8.25 -7.79
CA LEU A 699 24.14 8.87 -8.97
C LEU A 699 25.52 9.44 -8.65
N GLU A 700 26.47 9.23 -9.56
CA GLU A 700 27.83 9.77 -9.48
C GLU A 700 27.91 11.10 -10.22
N LEU A 701 28.49 12.11 -9.57
CA LEU A 701 28.72 13.45 -10.11
C LEU A 701 30.20 13.85 -9.90
N ALA A 702 30.77 14.61 -10.83
CA ALA A 702 32.11 15.09 -10.65
C ALA A 702 32.23 16.14 -9.54
N GLY A 703 31.21 16.98 -9.36
CA GLY A 703 31.20 18.01 -8.33
C GLY A 703 29.82 18.62 -8.06
N LEU A 704 29.73 19.52 -7.08
CA LEU A 704 28.49 20.20 -6.71
C LEU A 704 27.82 20.97 -7.87
N PRO A 705 28.49 21.60 -8.80
CA PRO A 705 27.86 22.24 -9.95
C PRO A 705 27.02 21.27 -10.78
N ASP A 706 27.45 20.00 -10.88
CA ASP A 706 26.75 18.98 -11.65
C ASP A 706 25.45 18.50 -10.98
N LEU A 707 25.25 18.83 -9.70
CA LEU A 707 24.00 18.55 -8.97
C LEU A 707 22.86 19.50 -9.38
N VAL A 708 23.20 20.74 -9.74
CA VAL A 708 22.19 21.81 -9.99
C VAL A 708 21.13 21.42 -11.01
N PRO A 709 21.45 20.76 -12.14
CA PRO A 709 20.46 20.33 -13.12
C PRO A 709 19.39 19.35 -12.59
N TYR A 710 19.66 18.63 -11.49
CA TYR A 710 18.75 17.68 -10.86
C TYR A 710 17.82 18.35 -9.83
N LEU A 711 18.15 19.56 -9.40
CA LEU A 711 17.41 20.27 -8.36
C LEU A 711 16.24 21.06 -8.95
N ASN A 712 15.13 21.05 -8.25
CA ASN A 712 13.95 21.86 -8.55
C ASN A 712 13.24 22.29 -7.24
N ALA A 713 12.15 23.03 -7.37
CA ALA A 713 11.41 23.58 -6.23
C ALA A 713 10.80 22.52 -5.29
N THR A 714 10.78 21.25 -5.67
CA THR A 714 10.27 20.17 -4.82
C THR A 714 11.33 19.64 -3.84
N VAL A 715 12.62 19.92 -4.07
CA VAL A 715 13.71 19.46 -3.19
C VAL A 715 13.71 20.27 -1.90
N GLN A 716 13.55 19.59 -0.75
CA GLN A 716 13.44 20.21 0.58
C GLN A 716 14.78 20.16 1.34
N THR A 717 15.27 18.95 1.60
CA THR A 717 16.43 18.73 2.48
C THR A 717 17.56 18.04 1.71
N ALA A 718 18.79 18.47 1.93
CA ALA A 718 20.01 17.78 1.55
C ALA A 718 20.77 17.35 2.81
N VAL A 719 20.99 16.05 2.97
CA VAL A 719 21.89 15.49 3.98
C VAL A 719 23.28 15.45 3.39
N SER A 720 24.26 16.13 4.03
CA SER A 720 25.60 16.30 3.49
C SER A 720 26.66 15.67 4.36
N ALA A 721 27.50 14.80 3.80
CA ALA A 721 28.68 14.26 4.44
C ALA A 721 29.95 14.67 3.66
N GLY A 722 30.96 15.16 4.38
CA GLY A 722 32.20 15.67 3.80
C GLY A 722 32.15 17.14 3.37
N ILE A 723 30.96 17.76 3.32
CA ILE A 723 30.80 19.17 2.96
C ILE A 723 29.99 19.85 4.05
N THR A 724 30.50 20.92 4.64
CA THR A 724 29.74 21.66 5.65
C THR A 724 28.50 22.32 5.04
N PRO A 725 27.38 22.44 5.79
CA PRO A 725 26.16 23.08 5.28
C PRO A 725 26.38 24.48 4.72
N ALA A 726 27.30 25.28 5.32
CA ALA A 726 27.64 26.62 4.86
C ALA A 726 28.38 26.60 3.52
N ALA A 727 29.37 25.70 3.36
CA ALA A 727 30.11 25.55 2.10
C ALA A 727 29.19 25.04 0.97
N PHE A 728 28.28 24.10 1.30
CA PHE A 728 27.32 23.59 0.35
C PHE A 728 26.35 24.68 -0.10
N ARG A 729 25.79 25.46 0.85
CA ARG A 729 24.91 26.60 0.54
C ARG A 729 25.60 27.59 -0.38
N LYS A 730 26.84 27.99 -0.05
CA LYS A 730 27.64 28.91 -0.86
C LYS A 730 27.82 28.36 -2.28
N ALA A 731 28.16 27.10 -2.43
CA ALA A 731 28.35 26.49 -3.76
C ALA A 731 27.05 26.49 -4.59
N LEU A 732 25.90 26.28 -3.97
CA LEU A 732 24.61 26.40 -4.64
C LEU A 732 24.32 27.84 -5.08
N ASP A 733 24.54 28.82 -4.18
CA ASP A 733 24.32 30.23 -4.44
C ASP A 733 25.23 30.75 -5.56
N ASP A 734 26.51 30.35 -5.55
CA ASP A 734 27.49 30.66 -6.61
C ASP A 734 27.04 30.12 -8.00
N ASN A 735 26.22 29.08 -8.03
CA ASN A 735 25.64 28.50 -9.25
C ASN A 735 24.17 28.91 -9.48
N GLY A 736 23.67 29.94 -8.78
CA GLY A 736 22.32 30.47 -8.94
C GLY A 736 21.19 29.51 -8.52
N CYS A 737 21.50 28.53 -7.67
CA CYS A 737 20.52 27.54 -7.22
C CYS A 737 20.07 27.79 -5.78
N HIS A 738 18.77 28.05 -5.59
CA HIS A 738 18.17 28.36 -4.27
C HIS A 738 17.08 27.36 -3.89
N TRP A 739 17.01 26.18 -4.53
CA TRP A 739 15.88 25.25 -4.37
C TRP A 739 15.87 24.51 -3.04
N ILE A 740 17.05 24.15 -2.49
CA ILE A 740 17.13 23.39 -1.23
C ILE A 740 16.85 24.28 -0.03
N ASP A 741 15.84 23.91 0.75
CA ASP A 741 15.42 24.67 1.94
C ASP A 741 16.37 24.44 3.12
N ARG A 742 16.77 23.19 3.37
CA ARG A 742 17.61 22.77 4.49
C ARG A 742 18.82 21.98 4.02
N ILE A 743 19.97 22.28 4.55
CA ILE A 743 21.19 21.45 4.40
C ILE A 743 21.62 21.07 5.81
N VAL A 744 21.69 19.76 6.07
CA VAL A 744 21.92 19.19 7.41
C VAL A 744 23.03 18.14 7.35
N VAL A 745 23.62 17.80 8.48
CA VAL A 745 24.51 16.64 8.61
C VAL A 745 23.69 15.35 8.79
N PRO A 746 24.25 14.16 8.55
CA PRO A 746 23.61 12.89 8.81
C PRO A 746 23.10 12.77 10.26
N GLY A 747 21.87 12.31 10.46
CA GLY A 747 21.18 12.20 11.75
C GLY A 747 20.30 13.39 12.12
N GLU A 748 20.23 14.42 11.27
CA GLU A 748 19.45 15.65 11.56
C GLU A 748 18.25 15.85 10.61
N ALA A 749 18.06 15.01 9.61
CA ALA A 749 17.03 15.23 8.59
C ALA A 749 15.61 15.20 9.16
N LEU A 750 15.32 14.34 10.14
CA LEU A 750 14.00 14.20 10.76
C LEU A 750 13.74 15.20 11.88
N GLN A 751 14.72 16.02 12.28
CA GLN A 751 14.51 17.02 13.32
C GLN A 751 13.55 18.10 12.83
N PHE A 752 12.39 18.20 13.48
CA PHE A 752 11.40 19.23 13.18
C PHE A 752 11.85 20.59 13.71
N ASP A 753 11.76 21.60 12.85
CA ASP A 753 11.90 23.02 13.23
C ASP A 753 10.59 23.77 12.96
N THR A 754 10.34 24.84 13.68
CA THR A 754 9.20 25.76 13.44
C THR A 754 9.38 26.60 12.17
N ILE A 755 10.58 26.63 11.59
CA ILE A 755 10.81 27.11 10.22
C ILE A 755 10.82 25.91 9.30
N TRP A 756 9.75 25.73 8.52
CA TRP A 756 9.55 24.59 7.64
C TRP A 756 9.12 25.06 6.25
N ASP A 757 9.70 24.51 5.18
CA ASP A 757 9.46 24.97 3.80
C ASP A 757 9.56 26.50 3.66
N ARG A 758 10.57 27.13 4.29
CA ARG A 758 10.80 28.59 4.36
C ARG A 758 9.68 29.37 5.04
N LYS A 759 8.79 28.71 5.77
CA LYS A 759 7.70 29.34 6.52
C LYS A 759 8.04 29.28 8.01
N ASP A 760 8.18 30.42 8.64
CA ASP A 760 8.27 30.51 10.10
C ASP A 760 6.86 30.38 10.67
N LEU A 761 6.53 29.21 11.19
CA LEU A 761 5.20 28.92 11.73
C LEU A 761 4.84 29.82 12.92
N LEU A 762 5.78 30.12 13.80
CA LEU A 762 5.53 30.98 14.96
C LEU A 762 5.22 32.39 14.54
N LEU A 763 5.93 32.89 13.54
CA LEU A 763 5.74 34.25 13.02
C LEU A 763 4.43 34.34 12.21
N LEU A 764 4.17 33.40 11.32
CA LEU A 764 3.01 33.39 10.42
C LEU A 764 1.69 33.10 11.15
N LEU A 765 1.72 32.31 12.23
CA LEU A 765 0.55 31.96 13.03
C LEU A 765 0.30 32.95 14.21
N SER A 766 1.04 34.05 14.29
CA SER A 766 0.83 35.08 15.29
C SER A 766 0.81 36.46 14.65
N LYS A 767 0.14 37.40 15.31
CA LYS A 767 0.05 38.81 14.91
C LYS A 767 0.50 39.72 16.05
N HIS A 768 0.75 40.98 15.78
CA HIS A 768 0.97 41.97 16.83
C HIS A 768 -0.25 42.02 17.74
N SER A 769 0.00 42.06 19.06
CA SER A 769 -1.06 42.17 20.08
C SER A 769 -1.63 43.57 20.12
#